data_46a35f2e3a286238cede000ca44efb9b
#
_entry.id   46a35f2e3a286238cede000ca44efb9b
#
_cell.length_a   1.000
_cell.length_b   1.000
_cell.length_c   1.000
_cell.angle_alpha   90.00
_cell.angle_beta   90.00
_cell.angle_gamma   90.00
#
_symmetry.space_group_name_H-M   'P 1'
#
loop_
_entity.id
_entity.type
_entity.pdbx_description
1 polymer ?
#
loop_
_entity_poly.entity_id
_entity_poly.type
_entity_poly.pdbx_seq_one_letter_code
_entity_poly.pdbx_strand_id
1 'polypeptide(L)'
;MAKKKIYSDIEFPTEIVAESKSAYGLKTYISLFSSAGVGCYGFKQEGYYCIATVELLERRLNVQKCNNKCAYNSGYICGDMTEQSTKDKIFRELDIWKHGFGVDDLDVLIATPPCQGMSVANHKKKDELKRNSLVVESILMVKSITPKFFIFENVRAFLTSVCTDLDGNDKSIREAIEANLSGLYNISYNVLNFKDYGNPSSRTRTLVIGVRKDLKEITPYDVFPDKQPEQTLRQVIGDMPSLQTMGEICPDDIYHNFRKYAPRMEAWISEIKEGQSAFDNTEISRIPHTVKDGVIVYNAQKNGDKYTRQYWDKVAPCIHTRNDIMASQNTVHPVDNRVFSIREVMRMMSVPPTFKWSEQSLEELNALSVKEKEAYLKKEEINIRHTLGEAVPTIIFKQIAHKVRKVLCRSTLSEQEIKNLIEKRNLTDAAKLIEFIKKSTTHTFAELSKIAELANAQHDNNAAYYTRQDLCFTIVSSLPIPKGQTTVNILEPSIGVGNFLPTLIRKYESATEVNIDVVDIDANSIAILKELVQKIYVPVNVHITYINDDFLLHQFDKKYDVVVGNPPYMKLTKEKKLLAQYKAEAYNKNTNNIFAFFIEKAIKIGKFVSLIVPKSLINAPEFNDTRELIGQNAIRRIIDFGEKGFKGVKIETICLQVDTVAKQSDTVVESYITDEVECHPQSYITSSEYPYWLIYRNAEFDKVADRLTFNVFKSYRDRTITKAITKPTGRIRVLKSRNIGDNTIIDIPDYDSYIDDVNNLDVAKYLNQTECVLLPNLTYNPRACFMPKGCIADGSVAILTPNENETITEQDLAFYATELFSHFYAIARNRGSRSLNIDNNSVYFFGKLKHTTL
;
A
#
# COMPACT_ATOMS: atom_id res chain seq x y z
N MET A 1 5.79 39.33 -15.44
CA MET A 1 4.61 40.12 -15.90
C MET A 1 3.80 39.44 -17.02
N ALA A 2 4.34 38.54 -17.84
CA ALA A 2 3.60 37.89 -18.92
C ALA A 2 2.56 36.83 -18.47
N LYS A 3 2.76 36.18 -17.32
CA LYS A 3 1.83 35.13 -16.82
C LYS A 3 0.47 35.66 -16.32
N LYS A 4 0.40 36.93 -15.90
CA LYS A 4 -0.86 37.53 -15.40
C LYS A 4 -1.91 37.82 -16.51
N LYS A 5 -1.51 37.85 -17.77
CA LYS A 5 -2.38 38.23 -18.92
C LYS A 5 -3.20 37.06 -19.48
N ILE A 6 -2.83 35.81 -19.15
CA ILE A 6 -3.49 34.61 -19.72
C ILE A 6 -4.82 34.25 -18.99
N TYR A 7 -4.99 34.74 -17.76
CA TYR A 7 -6.16 34.39 -16.91
C TYR A 7 -7.16 35.52 -16.74
N SER A 8 -6.91 36.71 -17.30
CA SER A 8 -7.78 37.90 -17.17
C SER A 8 -9.15 37.76 -17.85
N ASP A 9 -9.26 36.80 -18.76
CA ASP A 9 -10.47 36.64 -19.60
C ASP A 9 -11.30 35.40 -19.18
N ILE A 10 -10.95 34.74 -18.06
CA ILE A 10 -11.68 33.60 -17.52
C ILE A 10 -12.59 34.08 -16.38
N GLU A 11 -13.89 34.07 -16.60
CA GLU A 11 -14.87 34.27 -15.53
C GLU A 11 -14.99 33.03 -14.67
N PHE A 12 -14.65 33.15 -13.39
CA PHE A 12 -14.76 32.06 -12.43
C PHE A 12 -16.15 32.02 -11.80
N PRO A 13 -16.86 30.87 -11.83
CA PRO A 13 -18.18 30.75 -11.20
C PRO A 13 -18.13 31.09 -9.72
N THR A 14 -19.05 31.95 -9.28
CA THR A 14 -19.11 32.48 -7.89
C THR A 14 -19.23 31.37 -6.86
N GLU A 15 -19.97 30.29 -7.16
CA GLU A 15 -20.16 29.15 -6.28
C GLU A 15 -18.84 28.40 -6.04
N ILE A 16 -18.06 28.16 -7.09
CA ILE A 16 -16.76 27.49 -6.99
C ILE A 16 -15.78 28.34 -6.20
N VAL A 17 -15.77 29.67 -6.43
CA VAL A 17 -14.94 30.61 -5.66
C VAL A 17 -15.30 30.63 -4.19
N ALA A 18 -16.57 30.56 -3.85
CA ALA A 18 -17.05 30.50 -2.47
C ALA A 18 -16.61 29.20 -1.79
N GLU A 19 -16.74 28.04 -2.47
CA GLU A 19 -16.36 26.74 -1.95
C GLU A 19 -14.83 26.60 -1.82
N SER A 20 -14.03 27.18 -2.71
CA SER A 20 -12.57 27.19 -2.63
C SER A 20 -12.04 27.86 -1.34
N LYS A 21 -12.79 28.80 -0.79
CA LYS A 21 -12.49 29.52 0.47
C LYS A 21 -13.02 28.80 1.70
N SER A 22 -13.72 27.68 1.56
CA SER A 22 -14.20 26.89 2.68
C SER A 22 -13.06 26.18 3.40
N ALA A 23 -13.27 25.83 4.68
CA ALA A 23 -12.28 25.10 5.48
C ALA A 23 -11.89 23.71 4.89
N TYR A 24 -12.73 23.15 4.02
CA TYR A 24 -12.52 21.83 3.40
C TYR A 24 -11.97 21.91 1.98
N GLY A 25 -11.95 23.09 1.35
CA GLY A 25 -11.48 23.31 -0.01
C GLY A 25 -12.30 22.54 -1.07
N LEU A 26 -11.99 22.81 -2.33
CA LEU A 26 -12.58 22.08 -3.46
C LEU A 26 -12.07 20.63 -3.49
N LYS A 27 -12.98 19.70 -3.85
CA LYS A 27 -12.60 18.32 -4.17
C LYS A 27 -12.56 18.16 -5.67
N THR A 28 -11.44 17.69 -6.19
CA THR A 28 -11.14 17.73 -7.63
C THR A 28 -10.72 16.38 -8.18
N TYR A 29 -11.04 16.15 -9.45
CA TYR A 29 -10.54 14.98 -10.15
C TYR A 29 -10.28 15.22 -11.64
N ILE A 30 -9.45 14.34 -12.21
CA ILE A 30 -9.25 14.20 -13.66
C ILE A 30 -9.68 12.78 -14.08
N SER A 31 -10.26 12.67 -15.26
CA SER A 31 -10.70 11.39 -15.81
C SER A 31 -10.14 11.15 -17.20
N LEU A 32 -9.33 10.11 -17.34
CA LEU A 32 -8.72 9.67 -18.60
C LEU A 32 -9.49 8.46 -19.17
N PHE A 33 -9.65 8.41 -20.49
CA PHE A 33 -10.42 7.35 -21.19
C PHE A 33 -11.85 7.23 -20.68
N SER A 34 -12.47 8.37 -20.49
CA SER A 34 -13.66 8.50 -19.65
C SER A 34 -14.97 7.99 -20.28
N SER A 35 -14.96 7.52 -21.55
CA SER A 35 -16.16 7.12 -22.30
C SER A 35 -17.26 8.18 -22.18
N ALA A 36 -18.52 7.83 -21.95
CA ALA A 36 -19.59 8.81 -21.71
C ALA A 36 -19.68 9.32 -20.24
N GLY A 37 -18.73 8.98 -19.38
CA GLY A 37 -18.66 9.48 -18.02
C GLY A 37 -19.59 8.80 -17.01
N VAL A 38 -20.19 7.66 -17.36
CA VAL A 38 -21.17 6.95 -16.51
C VAL A 38 -20.61 6.64 -15.11
N GLY A 39 -19.45 6.03 -15.01
CA GLY A 39 -18.81 5.74 -13.71
C GLY A 39 -18.46 7.01 -12.94
N CYS A 40 -17.83 7.97 -13.62
CA CYS A 40 -17.42 9.24 -13.02
C CYS A 40 -18.61 10.12 -12.55
N TYR A 41 -19.83 9.82 -13.00
CA TYR A 41 -21.02 10.49 -12.47
C TYR A 41 -21.15 10.30 -10.97
N GLY A 42 -20.64 9.19 -10.43
CA GLY A 42 -20.55 8.96 -8.98
C GLY A 42 -19.71 10.02 -8.24
N PHE A 43 -18.60 10.47 -8.84
CA PHE A 43 -17.80 11.57 -8.28
C PHE A 43 -18.58 12.89 -8.28
N LYS A 44 -19.31 13.18 -9.37
CA LYS A 44 -20.19 14.36 -9.42
C LYS A 44 -21.26 14.32 -8.32
N GLN A 45 -21.91 13.16 -8.09
CA GLN A 45 -22.90 13.00 -7.02
C GLN A 45 -22.34 13.27 -5.63
N GLU A 46 -21.04 13.04 -5.41
CA GLU A 46 -20.33 13.32 -4.16
C GLU A 46 -19.71 14.72 -4.11
N GLY A 47 -20.07 15.61 -5.06
CA GLY A 47 -19.67 17.02 -5.06
C GLY A 47 -18.23 17.27 -5.50
N TYR A 48 -17.65 16.40 -6.34
CA TYR A 48 -16.33 16.62 -6.94
C TYR A 48 -16.43 17.45 -8.21
N TYR A 49 -15.46 18.33 -8.41
CA TYR A 49 -15.28 19.08 -9.66
C TYR A 49 -14.31 18.34 -10.58
N CYS A 50 -14.76 18.07 -11.81
CA CYS A 50 -13.90 17.51 -12.85
C CYS A 50 -13.09 18.66 -13.47
N ILE A 51 -11.77 18.64 -13.28
CA ILE A 51 -10.86 19.62 -13.89
C ILE A 51 -10.76 19.37 -15.39
N ALA A 52 -10.47 18.12 -15.77
CA ALA A 52 -10.34 17.70 -17.15
C ALA A 52 -10.87 16.27 -17.34
N THR A 53 -11.49 16.05 -18.50
CA THR A 53 -11.92 14.74 -18.94
C THR A 53 -11.42 14.50 -20.37
N VAL A 54 -10.77 13.34 -20.60
CA VAL A 54 -10.17 13.01 -21.90
C VAL A 54 -10.88 11.82 -22.50
N GLU A 55 -11.31 11.97 -23.75
CA GLU A 55 -11.96 10.93 -24.55
C GLU A 55 -11.61 11.12 -26.04
N LEU A 56 -11.41 10.02 -26.74
CA LEU A 56 -11.08 10.05 -28.17
C LEU A 56 -12.30 10.40 -29.04
N LEU A 57 -13.50 10.01 -28.62
CA LEU A 57 -14.72 10.14 -29.41
C LEU A 57 -15.55 11.35 -28.95
N GLU A 58 -15.64 12.38 -29.78
CA GLU A 58 -16.40 13.61 -29.48
C GLU A 58 -17.85 13.35 -29.09
N ARG A 59 -18.53 12.39 -29.72
CA ARG A 59 -19.90 12.03 -29.36
C ARG A 59 -20.05 11.61 -27.87
N ARG A 60 -19.03 10.98 -27.28
CA ARG A 60 -19.01 10.57 -25.88
C ARG A 60 -18.76 11.77 -24.95
N LEU A 61 -17.92 12.69 -25.36
CA LEU A 61 -17.75 13.97 -24.66
C LEU A 61 -19.04 14.79 -24.65
N ASN A 62 -19.84 14.75 -25.74
CA ASN A 62 -21.12 15.45 -25.78
C ASN A 62 -22.10 14.89 -24.74
N VAL A 63 -22.14 13.56 -24.50
CA VAL A 63 -22.90 12.99 -23.39
C VAL A 63 -22.40 13.50 -22.03
N GLN A 64 -21.10 13.63 -21.85
CA GLN A 64 -20.54 14.19 -20.62
C GLN A 64 -20.90 15.67 -20.44
N LYS A 65 -20.96 16.47 -21.53
CA LYS A 65 -21.41 17.86 -21.52
C LYS A 65 -22.88 17.96 -21.11
N CYS A 66 -23.76 17.08 -21.64
CA CYS A 66 -25.18 17.03 -21.25
C CYS A 66 -25.36 16.79 -19.74
N ASN A 67 -24.38 16.16 -19.11
CA ASN A 67 -24.34 15.91 -17.66
C ASN A 67 -23.51 16.95 -16.88
N ASN A 68 -23.07 18.03 -17.48
CA ASN A 68 -22.27 19.09 -16.85
C ASN A 68 -21.14 18.50 -16.00
N LYS A 69 -20.28 17.62 -16.60
CA LYS A 69 -19.24 16.92 -15.87
C LYS A 69 -18.09 17.87 -15.48
N CYS A 70 -17.59 18.68 -16.42
CA CYS A 70 -16.57 19.70 -16.16
C CYS A 70 -17.22 21.07 -15.94
N ALA A 71 -16.61 21.88 -15.09
CA ALA A 71 -17.05 23.27 -14.86
C ALA A 71 -16.80 24.16 -16.07
N TYR A 72 -15.72 23.90 -16.83
CA TYR A 72 -15.34 24.65 -18.03
C TYR A 72 -15.41 23.80 -19.29
N ASN A 73 -15.77 24.41 -20.40
CA ASN A 73 -15.78 23.75 -21.71
C ASN A 73 -14.38 23.30 -22.16
N SER A 74 -13.32 24.02 -21.78
CA SER A 74 -11.93 23.66 -22.03
C SER A 74 -11.51 22.33 -21.34
N GLY A 75 -12.16 21.96 -20.25
CA GLY A 75 -11.93 20.70 -19.55
C GLY A 75 -12.42 19.44 -20.31
N TYR A 76 -13.26 19.61 -21.36
CA TYR A 76 -13.66 18.51 -22.24
C TYR A 76 -12.66 18.35 -23.38
N ILE A 77 -11.69 17.46 -23.21
CA ILE A 77 -10.56 17.28 -24.12
C ILE A 77 -10.85 16.10 -25.07
N CYS A 78 -11.12 16.41 -26.34
CA CYS A 78 -11.12 15.41 -27.41
C CYS A 78 -9.68 15.21 -27.90
N GLY A 79 -9.12 14.00 -27.73
CA GLY A 79 -7.74 13.73 -28.13
C GLY A 79 -7.24 12.34 -27.76
N ASP A 80 -6.15 11.95 -28.41
CA ASP A 80 -5.40 10.73 -28.10
C ASP A 80 -4.41 11.00 -26.98
N MET A 81 -4.41 10.15 -25.95
CA MET A 81 -3.51 10.27 -24.80
C MET A 81 -2.03 10.02 -25.16
N THR A 82 -1.74 9.42 -26.30
CA THR A 82 -0.35 9.26 -26.79
C THR A 82 0.22 10.56 -27.33
N GLU A 83 -0.63 11.53 -27.68
CA GLU A 83 -0.20 12.83 -28.22
C GLU A 83 0.15 13.81 -27.10
N GLN A 84 1.30 14.49 -27.27
CA GLN A 84 1.74 15.53 -26.31
C GLN A 84 0.74 16.68 -26.22
N SER A 85 0.14 17.06 -27.36
CA SER A 85 -0.87 18.14 -27.42
C SER A 85 -2.10 17.88 -26.53
N THR A 86 -2.48 16.62 -26.33
CA THR A 86 -3.56 16.22 -25.43
C THR A 86 -3.14 16.40 -23.96
N LYS A 87 -1.91 15.99 -23.64
CA LYS A 87 -1.32 16.14 -22.28
C LYS A 87 -1.17 17.62 -21.92
N ASP A 88 -0.70 18.44 -22.85
CA ASP A 88 -0.53 19.89 -22.65
C ASP A 88 -1.86 20.58 -22.29
N LYS A 89 -2.98 20.14 -22.90
CA LYS A 89 -4.32 20.63 -22.53
C LYS A 89 -4.69 20.28 -21.09
N ILE A 90 -4.36 19.06 -20.62
CA ILE A 90 -4.60 18.65 -19.22
C ILE A 90 -3.80 19.54 -18.26
N PHE A 91 -2.50 19.74 -18.54
CA PHE A 91 -1.67 20.60 -17.70
C PHE A 91 -2.13 22.07 -17.70
N ARG A 92 -2.64 22.53 -18.83
CA ARG A 92 -3.25 23.86 -18.91
C ARG A 92 -4.47 23.99 -18.01
N GLU A 93 -5.36 23.00 -17.98
CA GLU A 93 -6.52 23.01 -17.07
C GLU A 93 -6.08 23.00 -15.61
N LEU A 94 -5.09 22.16 -15.23
CA LEU A 94 -4.53 22.16 -13.88
C LEU A 94 -3.98 23.55 -13.50
N ASP A 95 -3.28 24.22 -14.42
CA ASP A 95 -2.75 25.56 -14.21
C ASP A 95 -3.87 26.62 -14.02
N ILE A 96 -4.96 26.51 -14.79
CA ILE A 96 -6.16 27.34 -14.62
C ILE A 96 -6.74 27.18 -13.20
N TRP A 97 -6.92 25.94 -12.75
CA TRP A 97 -7.50 25.65 -11.44
C TRP A 97 -6.56 26.06 -10.30
N LYS A 98 -5.27 25.89 -10.49
CA LYS A 98 -4.25 26.36 -9.52
C LYS A 98 -4.30 27.87 -9.34
N HIS A 99 -4.29 28.62 -10.41
CA HIS A 99 -4.24 30.09 -10.36
C HIS A 99 -5.62 30.71 -10.06
N GLY A 100 -6.71 30.08 -10.50
CA GLY A 100 -8.07 30.57 -10.29
C GLY A 100 -8.65 30.26 -8.92
N PHE A 101 -8.37 29.07 -8.40
CA PHE A 101 -9.02 28.56 -7.18
C PHE A 101 -8.05 28.11 -6.09
N GLY A 102 -6.74 28.18 -6.32
CA GLY A 102 -5.73 27.73 -5.36
C GLY A 102 -5.72 26.20 -5.21
N VAL A 103 -6.06 25.47 -6.26
CA VAL A 103 -5.97 24.00 -6.27
C VAL A 103 -4.51 23.63 -6.58
N ASP A 104 -3.69 23.54 -5.55
CA ASP A 104 -2.27 23.17 -5.70
C ASP A 104 -2.06 21.67 -5.97
N ASP A 105 -2.95 20.83 -5.45
CA ASP A 105 -2.89 19.37 -5.53
C ASP A 105 -4.18 18.80 -6.10
N LEU A 106 -4.08 17.98 -7.14
CA LEU A 106 -5.22 17.20 -7.63
C LEU A 106 -5.58 16.11 -6.61
N ASP A 107 -6.87 16.01 -6.22
CA ASP A 107 -7.26 14.97 -5.28
C ASP A 107 -7.24 13.58 -5.94
N VAL A 108 -7.91 13.38 -7.09
CA VAL A 108 -8.04 12.05 -7.71
C VAL A 108 -7.75 12.07 -9.21
N LEU A 109 -6.92 11.13 -9.67
CA LEU A 109 -6.80 10.81 -11.09
C LEU A 109 -7.40 9.43 -11.36
N ILE A 110 -8.37 9.39 -12.28
CA ILE A 110 -9.05 8.16 -12.70
C ILE A 110 -8.61 7.82 -14.11
N ALA A 111 -8.19 6.57 -14.36
CA ALA A 111 -7.93 6.08 -15.69
C ALA A 111 -8.55 4.71 -15.92
N THR A 112 -9.33 4.61 -17.02
CA THR A 112 -9.98 3.37 -17.45
C THR A 112 -9.58 3.06 -18.89
N PRO A 113 -8.28 2.77 -19.15
CA PRO A 113 -7.78 2.58 -20.49
C PRO A 113 -8.45 1.39 -21.18
N PRO A 114 -8.67 1.44 -22.51
CA PRO A 114 -9.41 0.42 -23.23
C PRO A 114 -8.73 -0.97 -23.15
N CYS A 115 -9.54 -2.00 -22.85
CA CYS A 115 -9.12 -3.39 -22.62
C CYS A 115 -9.04 -4.25 -23.91
N GLN A 116 -9.09 -3.66 -25.09
CA GLN A 116 -9.26 -4.41 -26.35
C GLN A 116 -8.13 -5.40 -26.69
N GLY A 117 -6.94 -5.24 -26.10
CA GLY A 117 -5.83 -6.20 -26.19
C GLY A 117 -5.83 -7.28 -25.12
N MET A 118 -6.59 -7.09 -24.03
CA MET A 118 -6.53 -7.89 -22.79
C MET A 118 -7.73 -8.82 -22.59
N SER A 119 -8.79 -8.67 -23.41
CA SER A 119 -10.02 -9.46 -23.24
C SER A 119 -9.88 -10.87 -23.78
N VAL A 120 -10.21 -11.88 -22.95
CA VAL A 120 -10.28 -13.30 -23.34
C VAL A 120 -11.20 -13.56 -24.55
N ALA A 121 -12.13 -12.66 -24.82
CA ALA A 121 -13.06 -12.72 -25.94
C ALA A 121 -12.46 -12.25 -27.29
N ASN A 122 -11.25 -11.72 -27.30
CA ASN A 122 -10.65 -11.15 -28.51
C ASN A 122 -9.69 -12.13 -29.18
N HIS A 123 -10.13 -12.77 -30.27
CA HIS A 123 -9.35 -13.73 -31.07
C HIS A 123 -8.37 -13.09 -32.05
N LYS A 124 -8.16 -11.75 -32.05
CA LYS A 124 -7.29 -11.03 -32.99
C LYS A 124 -6.06 -10.45 -32.29
N LYS A 125 -4.99 -11.20 -32.23
CA LYS A 125 -3.74 -10.89 -31.46
C LYS A 125 -2.75 -9.92 -32.13
N LYS A 126 -3.10 -9.09 -33.08
CA LYS A 126 -2.09 -8.40 -33.92
C LYS A 126 -1.56 -7.03 -33.40
N ASP A 127 -2.14 -6.39 -32.35
CA ASP A 127 -1.73 -5.05 -31.92
C ASP A 127 -1.75 -4.88 -30.37
N GLU A 128 -1.44 -5.93 -29.63
CA GLU A 128 -1.58 -5.92 -28.15
C GLU A 128 -0.63 -4.92 -27.49
N LEU A 129 0.64 -4.89 -27.87
CA LEU A 129 1.63 -3.97 -27.28
C LEU A 129 1.28 -2.50 -27.53
N LYS A 130 0.85 -2.14 -28.73
CA LYS A 130 0.44 -0.77 -29.05
C LYS A 130 -0.82 -0.32 -28.28
N ARG A 131 -1.74 -1.23 -27.98
CA ARG A 131 -2.97 -0.94 -27.21
C ARG A 131 -2.70 -0.85 -25.72
N ASN A 132 -1.75 -1.63 -25.22
CA ASN A 132 -1.33 -1.60 -23.82
C ASN A 132 -0.47 -0.37 -23.49
N SER A 133 0.04 0.36 -24.51
CA SER A 133 0.74 1.64 -24.32
C SER A 133 -0.13 2.70 -23.62
N LEU A 134 -1.47 2.63 -23.77
CA LEU A 134 -2.39 3.57 -23.10
C LEU A 134 -2.40 3.41 -21.56
N VAL A 135 -2.06 2.22 -21.07
CA VAL A 135 -1.84 2.01 -19.62
C VAL A 135 -0.58 2.73 -19.17
N VAL A 136 0.48 2.66 -19.98
CA VAL A 136 1.76 3.34 -19.70
C VAL A 136 1.58 4.85 -19.70
N GLU A 137 0.75 5.39 -20.62
CA GLU A 137 0.34 6.79 -20.61
C GLU A 137 -0.41 7.18 -19.33
N SER A 138 -1.25 6.27 -18.80
CA SER A 138 -1.91 6.49 -17.50
C SER A 138 -0.90 6.55 -16.35
N ILE A 139 0.09 5.65 -16.35
CA ILE A 139 1.19 5.64 -15.38
C ILE A 139 1.99 6.94 -15.46
N LEU A 140 2.35 7.37 -16.68
CA LEU A 140 3.07 8.61 -16.92
C LEU A 140 2.31 9.83 -16.38
N MET A 141 1.00 9.90 -16.60
CA MET A 141 0.17 10.99 -16.11
C MET A 141 0.10 11.01 -14.59
N VAL A 142 -0.05 9.85 -13.92
CA VAL A 142 0.00 9.77 -12.46
C VAL A 142 1.36 10.25 -11.94
N LYS A 143 2.45 9.81 -12.56
CA LYS A 143 3.83 10.18 -12.18
C LYS A 143 4.08 11.68 -12.36
N SER A 144 3.52 12.29 -13.41
CA SER A 144 3.73 13.71 -13.75
C SER A 144 2.85 14.66 -12.94
N ILE A 145 1.59 14.28 -12.67
CA ILE A 145 0.62 15.11 -11.92
C ILE A 145 0.75 14.90 -10.41
N THR A 146 1.16 13.70 -9.99
CA THR A 146 1.27 13.30 -8.57
C THR A 146 -0.01 13.55 -7.76
N PRO A 147 -1.20 13.07 -8.20
CA PRO A 147 -2.45 13.27 -7.48
C PRO A 147 -2.39 12.64 -6.07
N LYS A 148 -3.24 13.07 -5.15
CA LYS A 148 -3.34 12.45 -3.81
C LYS A 148 -3.76 10.99 -3.89
N PHE A 149 -4.69 10.69 -4.81
CA PHE A 149 -5.17 9.34 -5.10
C PHE A 149 -5.16 9.07 -6.60
N PHE A 150 -4.87 7.85 -7.00
CA PHE A 150 -5.17 7.40 -8.36
C PHE A 150 -6.00 6.12 -8.35
N ILE A 151 -6.82 5.95 -9.39
CA ILE A 151 -7.70 4.81 -9.57
C ILE A 151 -7.54 4.28 -10.99
N PHE A 152 -7.14 3.02 -11.15
CA PHE A 152 -7.21 2.32 -12.42
C PHE A 152 -8.25 1.21 -12.33
N GLU A 153 -9.15 1.14 -13.31
CA GLU A 153 -10.10 0.03 -13.44
C GLU A 153 -9.93 -0.63 -14.82
N ASN A 154 -10.01 -1.96 -14.83
CA ASN A 154 -9.91 -2.72 -16.08
C ASN A 154 -10.46 -4.16 -15.90
N VAL A 155 -10.39 -4.95 -16.98
CA VAL A 155 -10.76 -6.37 -16.97
C VAL A 155 -9.85 -7.21 -16.10
N ARG A 156 -10.31 -8.43 -15.74
CA ARG A 156 -9.61 -9.35 -14.83
C ARG A 156 -8.14 -9.61 -15.23
N ALA A 157 -7.83 -9.69 -16.52
CA ALA A 157 -6.49 -9.99 -17.02
C ALA A 157 -5.52 -8.79 -16.99
N PHE A 158 -5.97 -7.62 -16.56
CA PHE A 158 -5.21 -6.36 -16.63
C PHE A 158 -3.79 -6.48 -16.06
N LEU A 159 -3.65 -6.95 -14.82
CA LEU A 159 -2.36 -6.96 -14.12
C LEU A 159 -1.34 -7.94 -14.72
N THR A 160 -1.83 -9.00 -15.38
CA THR A 160 -0.97 -10.03 -16.01
C THR A 160 -0.69 -9.79 -17.49
N SER A 161 -1.35 -8.80 -18.10
CA SER A 161 -1.09 -8.41 -19.49
C SER A 161 0.25 -7.68 -19.58
N VAL A 162 0.94 -7.84 -20.73
CA VAL A 162 2.26 -7.25 -20.98
C VAL A 162 2.11 -5.89 -21.64
N CYS A 163 2.95 -4.94 -21.23
CA CYS A 163 3.11 -3.62 -21.86
C CYS A 163 4.61 -3.30 -21.98
N THR A 164 4.97 -2.43 -22.92
CA THR A 164 6.30 -1.84 -22.97
C THR A 164 6.33 -0.64 -22.03
N ASP A 165 7.08 -0.74 -20.94
CA ASP A 165 7.15 0.26 -19.86
C ASP A 165 7.94 1.52 -20.29
N LEU A 166 7.95 2.56 -19.43
CA LEU A 166 8.65 3.83 -19.68
C LEU A 166 10.16 3.68 -19.91
N ASP A 167 10.77 2.60 -19.42
CA ASP A 167 12.18 2.26 -19.64
C ASP A 167 12.43 1.48 -20.95
N GLY A 168 11.40 1.24 -21.75
CA GLY A 168 11.47 0.51 -23.03
C GLY A 168 11.45 -1.01 -22.89
N ASN A 169 11.35 -1.56 -21.68
CA ASN A 169 11.32 -3.00 -21.45
C ASN A 169 9.87 -3.53 -21.37
N ASP A 170 9.67 -4.74 -21.83
CA ASP A 170 8.38 -5.42 -21.70
C ASP A 170 8.22 -5.98 -20.29
N LYS A 171 7.15 -5.57 -19.62
CA LYS A 171 6.79 -5.96 -18.25
C LYS A 171 5.30 -6.30 -18.15
N SER A 172 4.90 -7.05 -17.14
CA SER A 172 3.48 -7.07 -16.78
C SER A 172 3.03 -5.68 -16.35
N ILE A 173 1.76 -5.35 -16.59
CA ILE A 173 1.21 -4.05 -16.16
C ILE A 173 1.40 -3.84 -14.66
N ARG A 174 1.31 -4.91 -13.85
CA ARG A 174 1.58 -4.83 -12.43
C ARG A 174 3.01 -4.37 -12.15
N GLU A 175 4.00 -5.02 -12.77
CA GLU A 175 5.41 -4.65 -12.61
C GLU A 175 5.68 -3.22 -13.08
N ALA A 176 5.07 -2.78 -14.18
CA ALA A 176 5.19 -1.41 -14.67
C ALA A 176 4.61 -0.39 -13.68
N ILE A 177 3.43 -0.66 -13.08
CA ILE A 177 2.86 0.20 -12.02
C ILE A 177 3.78 0.22 -10.80
N GLU A 178 4.26 -0.92 -10.34
CA GLU A 178 5.16 -1.03 -9.19
C GLU A 178 6.47 -0.28 -9.44
N ALA A 179 7.13 -0.49 -10.58
CA ALA A 179 8.39 0.16 -10.92
C ALA A 179 8.30 1.69 -10.96
N ASN A 180 7.18 2.24 -11.44
CA ASN A 180 7.05 3.67 -11.65
C ASN A 180 6.36 4.43 -10.52
N LEU A 181 5.47 3.79 -9.74
CA LEU A 181 4.60 4.48 -8.79
C LEU A 181 4.81 4.05 -7.33
N SER A 182 5.39 2.89 -7.04
CA SER A 182 5.54 2.40 -5.66
C SER A 182 6.42 3.28 -4.78
N GLY A 183 7.36 4.01 -5.35
CA GLY A 183 8.17 5.00 -4.62
C GLY A 183 7.31 6.13 -4.03
N LEU A 184 6.26 6.55 -4.74
CA LEU A 184 5.40 7.69 -4.38
C LEU A 184 4.09 7.28 -3.71
N TYR A 185 3.59 6.06 -3.95
CA TYR A 185 2.25 5.61 -3.55
C TYR A 185 2.27 4.30 -2.79
N ASN A 186 1.36 4.17 -1.84
CA ASN A 186 0.89 2.89 -1.33
C ASN A 186 -0.20 2.40 -2.28
N ILE A 187 -0.07 1.19 -2.84
CA ILE A 187 -0.92 0.71 -3.95
C ILE A 187 -1.58 -0.62 -3.58
N SER A 188 -2.90 -0.71 -3.76
CA SER A 188 -3.63 -1.97 -3.66
C SER A 188 -4.03 -2.49 -5.04
N TYR A 189 -3.94 -3.81 -5.22
CA TYR A 189 -4.26 -4.53 -6.44
C TYR A 189 -5.35 -5.56 -6.15
N ASN A 190 -6.56 -5.35 -6.67
CA ASN A 190 -7.69 -6.20 -6.34
C ASN A 190 -8.43 -6.63 -7.60
N VAL A 191 -8.75 -7.92 -7.69
CA VAL A 191 -9.69 -8.46 -8.69
C VAL A 191 -10.97 -8.81 -7.94
N LEU A 192 -12.06 -8.14 -8.23
CA LEU A 192 -13.31 -8.23 -7.48
C LEU A 192 -14.53 -8.27 -8.40
N ASN A 193 -15.61 -8.83 -7.91
CA ASN A 193 -16.91 -8.76 -8.59
C ASN A 193 -17.72 -7.61 -7.97
N PHE A 194 -18.11 -6.65 -8.79
CA PHE A 194 -18.83 -5.47 -8.34
C PHE A 194 -20.21 -5.76 -7.72
N LYS A 195 -20.80 -6.95 -7.96
CA LYS A 195 -22.05 -7.36 -7.29
C LYS A 195 -21.90 -7.42 -5.77
N ASP A 196 -20.69 -7.76 -5.29
CA ASP A 196 -20.39 -7.86 -3.86
C ASP A 196 -20.23 -6.46 -3.21
N TYR A 197 -20.25 -5.40 -4.03
CA TYR A 197 -20.04 -4.00 -3.63
C TYR A 197 -21.24 -3.11 -4.01
N GLY A 198 -22.41 -3.70 -4.10
CA GLY A 198 -23.67 -2.98 -4.32
C GLY A 198 -24.03 -2.72 -5.78
N ASN A 199 -23.26 -3.22 -6.75
CA ASN A 199 -23.69 -3.17 -8.14
C ASN A 199 -24.72 -4.28 -8.42
N PRO A 200 -25.91 -3.94 -9.02
CA PRO A 200 -26.95 -4.94 -9.27
C PRO A 200 -26.61 -6.01 -10.32
N SER A 201 -25.46 -5.94 -10.97
CA SER A 201 -25.02 -6.95 -11.97
C SER A 201 -23.65 -7.52 -11.65
N SER A 202 -23.45 -8.79 -12.01
CA SER A 202 -22.18 -9.49 -11.85
C SER A 202 -21.16 -8.98 -12.85
N ARG A 203 -20.11 -8.29 -12.38
CA ARG A 203 -19.07 -7.69 -13.22
C ARG A 203 -17.71 -7.82 -12.53
N THR A 204 -16.90 -8.80 -12.96
CA THR A 204 -15.55 -8.99 -12.42
C THR A 204 -14.56 -8.04 -13.08
N ARG A 205 -13.84 -7.25 -12.27
CA ARG A 205 -12.87 -6.25 -12.72
C ARG A 205 -11.67 -6.18 -11.81
N THR A 206 -10.56 -5.71 -12.36
CA THR A 206 -9.40 -5.27 -11.61
C THR A 206 -9.60 -3.82 -11.18
N LEU A 207 -9.40 -3.55 -9.91
CA LEU A 207 -9.38 -2.21 -9.32
C LEU A 207 -8.01 -1.98 -8.66
N VAL A 208 -7.28 -0.97 -9.12
CA VAL A 208 -6.01 -0.54 -8.55
C VAL A 208 -6.22 0.83 -7.93
N ILE A 209 -5.92 0.96 -6.65
CA ILE A 209 -6.02 2.24 -5.92
C ILE A 209 -4.66 2.57 -5.32
N GLY A 210 -4.16 3.76 -5.64
CA GLY A 210 -2.94 4.31 -5.02
C GLY A 210 -3.26 5.50 -4.13
N VAL A 211 -2.59 5.55 -3.00
CA VAL A 211 -2.61 6.67 -2.03
C VAL A 211 -1.21 7.21 -1.89
N ARG A 212 -1.02 8.53 -2.09
CA ARG A 212 0.29 9.17 -2.03
C ARG A 212 0.88 9.08 -0.62
N LYS A 213 2.14 8.68 -0.52
CA LYS A 213 2.81 8.33 0.75
C LYS A 213 2.93 9.47 1.77
N ASP A 214 2.78 10.73 1.34
CA ASP A 214 2.74 11.88 2.25
C ASP A 214 1.43 11.97 3.04
N LEU A 215 0.35 11.33 2.56
CA LEU A 215 -0.92 11.19 3.28
C LEU A 215 -0.80 10.10 4.35
N LYS A 216 -0.07 10.44 5.41
CA LYS A 216 0.16 9.51 6.51
C LYS A 216 -1.16 9.07 7.15
N GLU A 217 -1.21 7.83 7.66
CA GLU A 217 -2.39 7.22 8.29
C GLU A 217 -3.56 6.94 7.32
N ILE A 218 -3.41 7.18 6.00
CA ILE A 218 -4.38 6.83 4.97
C ILE A 218 -3.80 5.71 4.10
N THR A 219 -4.60 4.68 3.91
CA THR A 219 -4.25 3.53 3.08
C THR A 219 -5.23 3.38 1.90
N PRO A 220 -4.89 2.64 0.85
CA PRO A 220 -5.85 2.33 -0.21
C PRO A 220 -7.14 1.68 0.30
N TYR A 221 -7.08 0.94 1.41
CA TYR A 221 -8.25 0.27 1.98
C TYR A 221 -9.22 1.24 2.66
N ASP A 222 -8.77 2.41 3.13
CA ASP A 222 -9.65 3.45 3.69
C ASP A 222 -10.59 4.03 2.65
N VAL A 223 -10.21 3.98 1.37
CA VAL A 223 -10.99 4.49 0.24
C VAL A 223 -11.57 3.38 -0.65
N PHE A 224 -11.32 2.12 -0.30
CA PHE A 224 -11.85 0.96 -1.01
C PHE A 224 -13.37 0.84 -0.80
N PRO A 225 -14.17 0.44 -1.82
CA PRO A 225 -15.62 0.29 -1.65
C PRO A 225 -15.96 -0.75 -0.59
N ASP A 226 -17.08 -0.56 0.09
CA ASP A 226 -17.58 -1.51 1.10
C ASP A 226 -18.41 -2.61 0.47
N LYS A 227 -18.27 -3.84 0.99
CA LYS A 227 -19.15 -4.94 0.62
C LYS A 227 -20.58 -4.62 0.99
N GLN A 228 -21.51 -5.01 0.12
CA GLN A 228 -22.95 -4.84 0.28
C GLN A 228 -23.67 -6.12 -0.12
N PRO A 229 -24.87 -6.38 0.44
CA PRO A 229 -25.70 -7.52 0.04
C PRO A 229 -25.97 -7.51 -1.47
N GLU A 230 -25.98 -8.68 -2.08
CA GLU A 230 -26.35 -8.86 -3.48
C GLU A 230 -27.82 -8.49 -3.69
N GLN A 231 -28.10 -7.88 -4.84
CA GLN A 231 -29.48 -7.56 -5.27
C GLN A 231 -29.90 -8.50 -6.39
N THR A 232 -31.09 -9.11 -6.24
CA THR A 232 -31.65 -9.96 -7.29
C THR A 232 -32.19 -9.12 -8.44
N LEU A 233 -32.27 -9.71 -9.63
CA LEU A 233 -32.81 -9.02 -10.80
C LEU A 233 -34.25 -8.54 -10.53
N ARG A 234 -35.06 -9.31 -9.78
CA ARG A 234 -36.42 -8.94 -9.33
C ARG A 234 -36.41 -7.64 -8.50
N GLN A 235 -35.49 -7.48 -7.60
CA GLN A 235 -35.37 -6.24 -6.79
C GLN A 235 -34.98 -5.01 -7.63
N VAL A 236 -34.27 -5.22 -8.75
CA VAL A 236 -33.72 -4.14 -9.58
C VAL A 236 -34.69 -3.67 -10.66
N ILE A 237 -35.40 -4.58 -11.33
CA ILE A 237 -36.26 -4.26 -12.48
C ILE A 237 -37.68 -4.85 -12.35
N GLY A 238 -38.03 -5.55 -11.28
CA GLY A 238 -39.31 -6.22 -11.14
C GLY A 238 -40.53 -5.29 -11.00
N ASP A 239 -40.29 -3.99 -10.74
CA ASP A 239 -41.31 -2.94 -10.70
C ASP A 239 -41.59 -2.30 -12.09
N MET A 240 -40.79 -2.65 -13.10
CA MET A 240 -40.95 -2.05 -14.44
C MET A 240 -42.09 -2.71 -15.22
N PRO A 241 -42.82 -1.93 -16.04
CA PRO A 241 -43.92 -2.48 -16.83
C PRO A 241 -43.41 -3.51 -17.85
N SER A 242 -44.15 -4.57 -18.06
CA SER A 242 -43.86 -5.56 -19.10
C SER A 242 -44.07 -5.00 -20.49
N LEU A 243 -43.20 -5.33 -21.44
CA LEU A 243 -43.29 -4.97 -22.84
C LEU A 243 -43.58 -6.26 -23.63
N GLN A 244 -44.75 -6.34 -24.25
CA GLN A 244 -45.24 -7.57 -24.89
C GLN A 244 -45.07 -7.57 -26.40
N THR A 245 -45.15 -6.39 -27.03
CA THR A 245 -45.14 -6.28 -28.49
C THR A 245 -43.82 -5.83 -29.01
N MET A 246 -43.30 -6.55 -30.01
CA MET A 246 -42.03 -6.20 -30.68
C MET A 246 -42.08 -4.78 -31.26
N GLY A 247 -41.17 -3.93 -30.82
CA GLY A 247 -41.08 -2.52 -31.19
C GLY A 247 -41.86 -1.59 -30.24
N GLU A 248 -42.47 -2.13 -29.20
CA GLU A 248 -43.17 -1.32 -28.16
C GLU A 248 -42.17 -0.41 -27.43
N ILE A 249 -42.60 0.82 -27.17
CA ILE A 249 -41.88 1.83 -26.39
C ILE A 249 -42.80 2.27 -25.26
N CYS A 250 -42.32 2.18 -24.03
CA CYS A 250 -43.07 2.66 -22.85
C CYS A 250 -43.38 4.15 -23.03
N PRO A 251 -44.65 4.57 -22.86
CA PRO A 251 -45.04 5.96 -23.01
C PRO A 251 -44.27 6.93 -22.14
N ASP A 252 -44.01 6.55 -20.89
CA ASP A 252 -43.38 7.38 -19.88
C ASP A 252 -41.87 7.29 -19.84
N ASP A 253 -41.25 6.36 -20.62
CA ASP A 253 -39.80 6.19 -20.65
C ASP A 253 -39.34 5.62 -22.00
N ILE A 254 -38.85 6.49 -22.88
CA ILE A 254 -38.32 6.11 -24.20
C ILE A 254 -37.18 5.07 -24.12
N TYR A 255 -36.39 5.03 -23.04
CA TYR A 255 -35.30 4.06 -22.82
C TYR A 255 -35.86 2.68 -22.40
N HIS A 256 -37.10 2.57 -22.01
CA HIS A 256 -37.79 1.30 -21.78
C HIS A 256 -38.54 0.87 -23.06
N ASN A 257 -37.85 0.08 -23.88
CA ASN A 257 -38.33 -0.29 -25.21
C ASN A 257 -38.08 -1.76 -25.54
N PHE A 258 -38.96 -2.33 -26.38
CA PHE A 258 -38.79 -3.64 -26.99
C PHE A 258 -38.30 -3.48 -28.43
N ARG A 259 -36.99 -3.73 -28.63
CA ARG A 259 -36.33 -3.62 -29.93
C ARG A 259 -36.96 -4.59 -30.94
N LYS A 260 -37.09 -4.15 -32.21
CA LYS A 260 -37.55 -5.01 -33.30
C LYS A 260 -36.46 -6.00 -33.70
N TYR A 261 -36.79 -7.31 -33.72
CA TYR A 261 -35.97 -8.41 -34.22
C TYR A 261 -36.69 -9.09 -35.40
N ALA A 262 -36.02 -10.08 -36.04
CA ALA A 262 -36.70 -10.95 -36.98
C ALA A 262 -37.76 -11.78 -36.24
N PRO A 263 -39.06 -11.87 -36.69
CA PRO A 263 -40.11 -12.54 -35.95
C PRO A 263 -39.79 -13.97 -35.50
N ARG A 264 -39.00 -14.75 -36.31
CA ARG A 264 -38.57 -16.10 -35.91
C ARG A 264 -37.73 -16.13 -34.64
N MET A 265 -37.05 -15.05 -34.30
CA MET A 265 -36.19 -15.00 -33.09
C MET A 265 -37.01 -14.93 -31.82
N GLU A 266 -38.18 -14.33 -31.84
CA GLU A 266 -39.11 -14.36 -30.70
C GLU A 266 -39.62 -15.78 -30.47
N ALA A 267 -39.96 -16.51 -31.54
CA ALA A 267 -40.35 -17.91 -31.41
C ALA A 267 -39.30 -18.81 -30.77
N TRP A 268 -37.99 -18.50 -30.96
CA TRP A 268 -36.92 -19.27 -30.34
C TRP A 268 -36.88 -19.19 -28.84
N ILE A 269 -37.33 -18.06 -28.27
CA ILE A 269 -37.23 -17.80 -26.82
C ILE A 269 -38.58 -17.84 -26.11
N SER A 270 -39.72 -17.95 -26.83
CA SER A 270 -41.09 -17.82 -26.26
C SER A 270 -41.41 -18.89 -25.21
N GLU A 271 -40.91 -20.10 -25.32
CA GLU A 271 -41.27 -21.23 -24.44
C GLU A 271 -40.14 -21.67 -23.49
N ILE A 272 -38.93 -21.10 -23.62
CA ILE A 272 -37.83 -21.41 -22.68
C ILE A 272 -38.13 -20.83 -21.29
N LYS A 273 -37.80 -21.64 -20.28
CA LYS A 273 -37.93 -21.26 -18.87
C LYS A 273 -36.68 -20.51 -18.39
N GLU A 274 -36.76 -19.93 -17.21
CA GLU A 274 -35.58 -19.35 -16.56
C GLU A 274 -34.39 -20.31 -16.55
N GLY A 275 -33.23 -19.81 -16.97
CA GLY A 275 -31.99 -20.57 -17.08
C GLY A 275 -31.87 -21.45 -18.32
N GLN A 276 -32.90 -21.60 -19.13
CA GLN A 276 -32.85 -22.36 -20.37
C GLN A 276 -32.38 -21.45 -21.55
N SER A 277 -31.68 -22.05 -22.47
CA SER A 277 -31.28 -21.45 -23.74
C SER A 277 -32.24 -21.88 -24.86
N ALA A 278 -32.40 -21.04 -25.89
CA ALA A 278 -33.14 -21.44 -27.09
C ALA A 278 -32.59 -22.71 -27.80
N PHE A 279 -31.34 -23.10 -27.49
CA PHE A 279 -30.77 -24.35 -27.97
C PHE A 279 -31.33 -25.60 -27.25
N ASP A 280 -32.01 -25.40 -26.10
CA ASP A 280 -32.63 -26.49 -25.32
C ASP A 280 -34.03 -26.83 -25.82
N ASN A 281 -34.55 -26.11 -26.85
CA ASN A 281 -35.86 -26.38 -27.46
C ASN A 281 -35.87 -27.75 -28.10
N THR A 282 -36.96 -28.51 -27.89
CA THR A 282 -37.17 -29.83 -28.50
C THR A 282 -37.78 -29.73 -29.90
N GLU A 283 -38.53 -28.65 -30.19
CA GLU A 283 -39.07 -28.38 -31.50
C GLU A 283 -38.02 -27.74 -32.42
N ILE A 284 -37.71 -28.39 -33.50
CA ILE A 284 -36.64 -28.05 -34.46
C ILE A 284 -36.81 -26.62 -35.03
N SER A 285 -38.04 -26.21 -35.30
CA SER A 285 -38.37 -24.86 -35.81
C SER A 285 -37.98 -23.73 -34.81
N ARG A 286 -37.86 -24.04 -33.53
CA ARG A 286 -37.53 -23.13 -32.46
C ARG A 286 -36.05 -23.15 -32.05
N ILE A 287 -35.24 -23.98 -32.68
CA ILE A 287 -33.79 -23.95 -32.48
C ILE A 287 -33.20 -22.81 -33.31
N PRO A 288 -32.28 -21.99 -32.74
CA PRO A 288 -31.66 -20.87 -33.44
C PRO A 288 -31.00 -21.29 -34.75
N HIS A 289 -31.42 -20.67 -35.86
CA HIS A 289 -30.95 -20.98 -37.21
C HIS A 289 -30.88 -19.74 -38.09
N THR A 290 -30.12 -19.85 -39.19
CA THR A 290 -30.12 -18.91 -40.29
C THR A 290 -30.67 -19.59 -41.56
N VAL A 291 -31.31 -18.83 -42.44
CA VAL A 291 -31.73 -19.32 -43.75
C VAL A 291 -30.75 -18.79 -44.81
N LYS A 292 -30.05 -19.70 -45.50
CA LYS A 292 -29.14 -19.37 -46.58
C LYS A 292 -29.65 -20.07 -47.84
N ASP A 293 -29.95 -19.31 -48.87
CA ASP A 293 -30.43 -19.81 -50.15
C ASP A 293 -31.62 -20.78 -49.99
N GLY A 294 -32.55 -20.46 -49.11
CA GLY A 294 -33.74 -21.27 -48.79
C GLY A 294 -33.46 -22.48 -47.88
N VAL A 295 -32.23 -22.75 -47.51
CA VAL A 295 -31.86 -23.88 -46.64
C VAL A 295 -31.66 -23.42 -45.21
N ILE A 296 -32.24 -24.15 -44.25
CA ILE A 296 -32.06 -23.91 -42.82
C ILE A 296 -30.69 -24.41 -42.39
N VAL A 297 -29.87 -23.50 -41.84
CA VAL A 297 -28.55 -23.82 -41.26
C VAL A 297 -28.61 -23.49 -39.77
N TYR A 298 -28.55 -24.51 -38.91
CA TYR A 298 -28.60 -24.35 -37.47
C TYR A 298 -27.35 -23.65 -36.95
N ASN A 299 -27.54 -22.72 -36.02
CA ASN A 299 -26.43 -22.03 -35.38
C ASN A 299 -25.71 -22.99 -34.41
N ALA A 300 -24.39 -22.95 -34.40
CA ALA A 300 -23.63 -23.69 -33.39
C ALA A 300 -23.71 -23.03 -32.01
N GLN A 301 -24.04 -23.80 -31.00
CA GLN A 301 -23.91 -23.38 -29.58
C GLN A 301 -22.42 -23.43 -29.23
N LYS A 302 -21.73 -22.30 -29.38
CA LYS A 302 -20.30 -22.21 -29.02
C LYS A 302 -20.08 -21.99 -27.51
N ASN A 303 -21.04 -21.34 -26.83
CA ASN A 303 -21.01 -21.03 -25.40
C ASN A 303 -22.42 -21.31 -24.85
N GLY A 304 -22.55 -21.95 -23.70
CA GLY A 304 -23.83 -22.38 -23.12
C GLY A 304 -24.81 -21.28 -22.66
N ASP A 305 -24.46 -19.98 -22.91
CA ASP A 305 -25.14 -18.83 -22.38
C ASP A 305 -25.85 -17.94 -23.44
N LYS A 306 -25.85 -18.35 -24.72
CA LYS A 306 -26.54 -17.65 -25.79
C LYS A 306 -28.05 -17.91 -25.75
N TYR A 307 -28.84 -16.87 -26.07
CA TYR A 307 -30.31 -16.91 -26.04
C TYR A 307 -30.86 -17.42 -24.70
N THR A 308 -30.15 -17.21 -23.58
CA THR A 308 -30.53 -17.75 -22.27
C THR A 308 -31.44 -16.79 -21.53
N ARG A 309 -32.62 -17.29 -21.11
CA ARG A 309 -33.56 -16.57 -20.26
C ARG A 309 -33.01 -16.46 -18.85
N GLN A 310 -33.00 -15.24 -18.33
CA GLN A 310 -32.40 -14.97 -17.02
C GLN A 310 -33.34 -15.35 -15.86
N TYR A 311 -32.78 -15.38 -14.65
CA TYR A 311 -33.51 -15.73 -13.43
C TYR A 311 -33.94 -14.45 -12.70
N TRP A 312 -35.20 -14.43 -12.22
CA TRP A 312 -35.65 -13.32 -11.37
C TRP A 312 -34.90 -13.23 -10.04
N ASP A 313 -34.66 -14.37 -9.41
CA ASP A 313 -34.16 -14.44 -8.04
C ASP A 313 -32.63 -14.70 -7.98
N LYS A 314 -31.91 -14.31 -9.04
CA LYS A 314 -30.45 -14.23 -9.09
C LYS A 314 -29.99 -12.81 -9.44
N VAL A 315 -28.74 -12.53 -9.15
CA VAL A 315 -28.06 -11.30 -9.57
C VAL A 315 -28.06 -11.19 -11.10
N ALA A 316 -28.27 -9.98 -11.63
CA ALA A 316 -28.21 -9.76 -13.06
C ALA A 316 -26.85 -10.18 -13.66
N PRO A 317 -26.82 -10.67 -14.91
CA PRO A 317 -25.61 -11.07 -15.58
C PRO A 317 -24.68 -9.88 -15.89
N CYS A 318 -23.46 -10.17 -16.34
CA CYS A 318 -22.53 -9.16 -16.82
C CYS A 318 -23.09 -8.45 -18.06
N ILE A 319 -23.15 -7.14 -18.03
CA ILE A 319 -23.58 -6.33 -19.17
C ILE A 319 -22.41 -6.20 -20.16
N HIS A 320 -22.60 -6.74 -21.35
CA HIS A 320 -21.65 -6.68 -22.46
C HIS A 320 -21.94 -5.50 -23.40
N THR A 321 -20.98 -5.12 -24.25
CA THR A 321 -21.14 -4.04 -25.22
C THR A 321 -22.23 -4.31 -26.25
N ARG A 322 -22.50 -5.58 -26.57
CA ARG A 322 -23.54 -6.03 -27.50
C ARG A 322 -24.76 -6.62 -26.74
N ASN A 323 -25.23 -5.93 -25.72
CA ASN A 323 -26.43 -6.31 -24.96
C ASN A 323 -27.75 -6.05 -25.73
N ASP A 324 -27.64 -5.58 -26.96
CA ASP A 324 -28.74 -5.43 -27.95
C ASP A 324 -29.06 -6.69 -28.72
N ILE A 325 -28.17 -7.69 -28.71
CA ILE A 325 -28.30 -8.88 -29.52
C ILE A 325 -28.81 -10.05 -28.66
N MET A 326 -29.92 -10.67 -29.10
CA MET A 326 -30.52 -11.83 -28.44
C MET A 326 -29.56 -13.04 -28.40
N ALA A 327 -28.71 -13.17 -29.42
CA ALA A 327 -27.65 -14.17 -29.48
C ALA A 327 -26.42 -13.84 -28.61
N SER A 328 -26.39 -12.70 -27.93
CA SER A 328 -25.35 -12.38 -26.95
C SER A 328 -25.54 -13.15 -25.65
N GLN A 329 -24.53 -13.12 -24.80
CA GLN A 329 -24.54 -13.89 -23.55
C GLN A 329 -25.57 -13.35 -22.57
N ASN A 330 -26.45 -14.22 -22.06
CA ASN A 330 -27.33 -13.94 -20.93
C ASN A 330 -28.17 -12.65 -21.07
N THR A 331 -28.82 -12.42 -22.23
CA THR A 331 -29.52 -11.15 -22.53
C THR A 331 -31.03 -11.25 -22.48
N VAL A 332 -31.61 -12.46 -22.44
CA VAL A 332 -33.09 -12.62 -22.52
C VAL A 332 -33.75 -12.30 -21.17
N HIS A 333 -34.76 -11.43 -21.20
CA HIS A 333 -35.53 -11.02 -20.02
C HIS A 333 -36.21 -12.25 -19.34
N PRO A 334 -36.36 -12.28 -18.00
CA PRO A 334 -36.91 -13.44 -17.28
C PRO A 334 -38.29 -13.88 -17.74
N VAL A 335 -39.16 -12.97 -18.19
CA VAL A 335 -40.56 -13.26 -18.62
C VAL A 335 -40.78 -12.82 -20.05
N ASP A 336 -40.52 -11.57 -20.38
CA ASP A 336 -40.77 -11.02 -21.70
C ASP A 336 -39.90 -11.65 -22.77
N ASN A 337 -40.40 -11.78 -24.01
CA ASN A 337 -39.69 -12.40 -25.12
C ASN A 337 -38.76 -11.40 -25.84
N ARG A 338 -37.88 -10.78 -25.08
CA ARG A 338 -36.97 -9.72 -25.55
C ARG A 338 -35.64 -9.73 -24.82
N VAL A 339 -34.68 -8.95 -25.29
CA VAL A 339 -33.52 -8.57 -24.48
C VAL A 339 -33.92 -7.48 -23.49
N PHE A 340 -33.07 -7.25 -22.50
CA PHE A 340 -33.26 -6.12 -21.57
C PHE A 340 -33.34 -4.79 -22.32
N SER A 341 -34.23 -3.92 -21.86
CA SER A 341 -34.34 -2.53 -22.35
C SER A 341 -33.13 -1.71 -21.92
N ILE A 342 -32.93 -0.52 -22.52
CA ILE A 342 -31.86 0.40 -22.10
C ILE A 342 -32.03 0.77 -20.62
N ARG A 343 -33.29 1.08 -20.21
CA ARG A 343 -33.59 1.47 -18.82
C ARG A 343 -33.27 0.36 -17.82
N GLU A 344 -33.60 -0.87 -18.14
CA GLU A 344 -33.23 -2.03 -17.30
C GLU A 344 -31.73 -2.18 -17.19
N VAL A 345 -30.99 -2.06 -18.29
CA VAL A 345 -29.52 -2.10 -18.29
C VAL A 345 -28.93 -0.93 -17.47
N MET A 346 -29.53 0.27 -17.56
CA MET A 346 -29.11 1.41 -16.72
C MET A 346 -29.25 1.09 -15.23
N ARG A 347 -30.40 0.50 -14.81
CA ARG A 347 -30.60 0.09 -13.41
C ARG A 347 -29.59 -0.97 -12.98
N MET A 348 -29.31 -1.98 -13.81
CA MET A 348 -28.32 -3.03 -13.55
C MET A 348 -26.89 -2.49 -13.45
N MET A 349 -26.60 -1.34 -14.02
CA MET A 349 -25.33 -0.63 -13.96
C MET A 349 -25.33 0.53 -12.96
N SER A 350 -26.34 0.59 -12.09
CA SER A 350 -26.52 1.65 -11.09
C SER A 350 -26.49 3.08 -11.65
N VAL A 351 -26.86 3.25 -12.93
CA VAL A 351 -26.93 4.57 -13.56
C VAL A 351 -28.19 5.28 -13.07
N PRO A 352 -28.09 6.47 -12.47
CA PRO A 352 -29.23 7.15 -11.90
C PRO A 352 -30.19 7.68 -12.99
N PRO A 353 -31.49 7.82 -12.69
CA PRO A 353 -32.48 8.34 -13.64
C PRO A 353 -32.17 9.75 -14.17
N THR A 354 -31.42 10.53 -13.41
CA THR A 354 -30.99 11.89 -13.75
C THR A 354 -29.85 11.95 -14.79
N PHE A 355 -29.26 10.81 -15.14
CA PHE A 355 -28.21 10.77 -16.15
C PHE A 355 -28.79 10.98 -17.55
N LYS A 356 -28.28 11.95 -18.29
CA LYS A 356 -28.71 12.32 -19.62
C LYS A 356 -27.86 11.71 -20.72
N TRP A 357 -28.47 11.17 -21.75
CA TRP A 357 -27.81 10.66 -22.95
C TRP A 357 -27.78 11.66 -24.11
N SER A 358 -28.62 12.72 -24.03
CA SER A 358 -28.72 13.80 -25.03
C SER A 358 -28.97 15.14 -24.33
N GLU A 359 -28.96 16.22 -25.08
CA GLU A 359 -29.32 17.55 -24.60
C GLU A 359 -30.78 17.65 -24.20
N GLN A 360 -31.64 16.88 -24.88
CA GLN A 360 -33.07 16.83 -24.58
C GLN A 360 -33.30 16.16 -23.22
N SER A 361 -34.24 16.71 -22.45
CA SER A 361 -34.71 16.10 -21.21
C SER A 361 -35.48 14.80 -21.48
N LEU A 362 -35.64 13.95 -20.43
CA LEU A 362 -36.46 12.74 -20.57
C LEU A 362 -37.91 13.07 -20.92
N GLU A 363 -38.47 14.15 -20.35
CA GLU A 363 -39.80 14.66 -20.61
C GLU A 363 -39.96 15.06 -22.09
N GLU A 364 -38.98 15.81 -22.63
CA GLU A 364 -39.00 16.18 -24.06
C GLU A 364 -38.91 14.97 -24.97
N LEU A 365 -38.08 13.99 -24.64
CA LEU A 365 -37.96 12.75 -25.41
C LEU A 365 -39.22 11.88 -25.31
N ASN A 366 -39.88 11.85 -24.16
CA ASN A 366 -41.13 11.12 -23.97
C ASN A 366 -42.33 11.80 -24.68
N ALA A 367 -42.28 13.10 -24.88
CA ALA A 367 -43.30 13.87 -25.61
C ALA A 367 -43.20 13.70 -27.14
N LEU A 368 -42.13 13.15 -27.67
CA LEU A 368 -41.97 12.88 -29.10
C LEU A 368 -43.06 11.92 -29.62
N SER A 369 -43.45 12.07 -30.89
CA SER A 369 -44.31 11.09 -31.57
C SER A 369 -43.61 9.72 -31.68
N VAL A 370 -44.36 8.66 -31.85
CA VAL A 370 -43.80 7.28 -31.98
C VAL A 370 -42.75 7.19 -33.09
N LYS A 371 -42.96 7.83 -34.20
CA LYS A 371 -42.02 7.86 -35.34
C LYS A 371 -40.72 8.57 -34.96
N GLU A 372 -40.80 9.66 -34.21
CA GLU A 372 -39.62 10.42 -33.76
C GLU A 372 -38.86 9.62 -32.68
N LYS A 373 -39.57 8.96 -31.74
CA LYS A 373 -38.97 8.04 -30.78
C LYS A 373 -38.24 6.90 -31.49
N GLU A 374 -38.83 6.28 -32.50
CA GLU A 374 -38.18 5.22 -33.30
C GLU A 374 -36.94 5.75 -34.02
N ALA A 375 -37.01 6.96 -34.59
CA ALA A 375 -35.87 7.57 -35.28
C ALA A 375 -34.70 7.87 -34.29
N TYR A 376 -35.03 8.38 -33.11
CA TYR A 376 -34.05 8.63 -32.04
C TYR A 376 -33.37 7.33 -31.59
N LEU A 377 -34.15 6.30 -31.27
CA LEU A 377 -33.63 5.01 -30.84
C LEU A 377 -32.79 4.36 -31.94
N LYS A 378 -33.21 4.41 -33.19
CA LYS A 378 -32.42 3.90 -34.34
C LYS A 378 -31.04 4.54 -34.42
N LYS A 379 -30.91 5.82 -34.04
CA LYS A 379 -29.63 6.56 -34.06
C LYS A 379 -28.79 6.29 -32.84
N GLU A 380 -29.39 6.28 -31.65
CA GLU A 380 -28.66 6.35 -30.39
C GLU A 380 -28.56 5.02 -29.62
N GLU A 381 -29.53 4.09 -29.80
CA GLU A 381 -29.65 2.87 -29.00
C GLU A 381 -28.32 2.07 -28.92
N ILE A 382 -27.67 1.81 -30.06
CA ILE A 382 -26.45 1.00 -30.09
C ILE A 382 -25.31 1.71 -29.35
N ASN A 383 -25.20 3.02 -29.49
CA ASN A 383 -24.18 3.82 -28.83
C ASN A 383 -24.37 3.82 -27.31
N ILE A 384 -25.61 3.98 -26.83
CA ILE A 384 -25.95 3.94 -25.40
C ILE A 384 -25.63 2.56 -24.83
N ARG A 385 -26.10 1.49 -25.47
CA ARG A 385 -25.88 0.10 -25.03
C ARG A 385 -24.41 -0.28 -25.01
N HIS A 386 -23.66 0.13 -26.03
CA HIS A 386 -22.23 -0.10 -26.12
C HIS A 386 -21.50 0.60 -24.95
N THR A 387 -21.84 1.85 -24.72
CA THR A 387 -21.28 2.65 -23.63
C THR A 387 -21.60 2.05 -22.26
N LEU A 388 -22.83 1.59 -22.03
CA LEU A 388 -23.20 0.91 -20.79
C LEU A 388 -22.40 -0.38 -20.56
N GLY A 389 -22.14 -1.15 -21.63
CA GLY A 389 -21.33 -2.37 -21.56
C GLY A 389 -19.84 -2.12 -21.26
N GLU A 390 -19.29 -0.96 -21.63
CA GLU A 390 -17.92 -0.57 -21.31
C GLU A 390 -17.80 0.09 -19.92
N ALA A 391 -18.86 0.72 -19.44
CA ALA A 391 -18.82 1.59 -18.26
C ALA A 391 -18.44 0.86 -16.97
N VAL A 392 -17.82 1.60 -16.06
CA VAL A 392 -17.79 1.26 -14.65
C VAL A 392 -19.15 1.61 -14.04
N PRO A 393 -19.77 0.73 -13.23
CA PRO A 393 -21.00 1.06 -12.54
C PRO A 393 -20.87 2.30 -11.66
N THR A 394 -21.85 3.19 -11.72
CA THR A 394 -21.80 4.49 -11.03
C THR A 394 -21.61 4.33 -9.52
N ILE A 395 -22.23 3.33 -8.89
CA ILE A 395 -22.17 3.09 -7.44
C ILE A 395 -20.75 2.84 -6.94
N ILE A 396 -19.90 2.19 -7.74
CA ILE A 396 -18.53 1.85 -7.34
C ILE A 396 -17.70 3.13 -7.17
N PHE A 397 -17.71 4.00 -8.18
CA PHE A 397 -16.98 5.26 -8.10
C PHE A 397 -17.62 6.25 -7.12
N LYS A 398 -18.94 6.18 -6.92
CA LYS A 398 -19.61 6.96 -5.88
C LYS A 398 -19.13 6.60 -4.47
N GLN A 399 -19.02 5.30 -4.15
CA GLN A 399 -18.51 4.86 -2.85
C GLN A 399 -17.05 5.29 -2.65
N ILE A 400 -16.20 5.14 -3.67
CA ILE A 400 -14.79 5.58 -3.60
C ILE A 400 -14.73 7.09 -3.38
N ALA A 401 -15.49 7.88 -4.15
CA ALA A 401 -15.53 9.34 -4.01
C ALA A 401 -15.97 9.76 -2.61
N HIS A 402 -17.04 9.14 -2.09
CA HIS A 402 -17.51 9.38 -0.73
C HIS A 402 -16.41 9.13 0.32
N LYS A 403 -15.71 8.01 0.21
CA LYS A 403 -14.64 7.66 1.14
C LYS A 403 -13.42 8.57 1.01
N VAL A 404 -13.00 8.90 -0.21
CA VAL A 404 -11.91 9.88 -0.45
C VAL A 404 -12.30 11.24 0.15
N ARG A 405 -13.53 11.72 -0.06
CA ARG A 405 -14.00 12.95 0.57
C ARG A 405 -13.95 12.88 2.10
N LYS A 406 -14.41 11.77 2.66
CA LYS A 406 -14.40 11.54 4.10
C LYS A 406 -12.98 11.58 4.69
N VAL A 407 -11.98 10.97 4.06
CA VAL A 407 -10.60 10.98 4.57
C VAL A 407 -9.92 12.33 4.34
N LEU A 408 -10.22 13.04 3.26
CA LEU A 408 -9.66 14.37 2.98
C LEU A 408 -10.29 15.49 3.82
N CYS A 409 -11.55 15.37 4.21
CA CYS A 409 -12.25 16.36 5.04
C CYS A 409 -12.04 16.15 6.54
N ARG A 410 -11.26 15.14 6.94
CA ARG A 410 -10.94 14.91 8.34
C ARG A 410 -9.96 15.96 8.86
N SER A 411 -10.32 16.62 9.93
CA SER A 411 -9.33 17.15 10.87
C SER A 411 -8.78 15.96 11.66
N THR A 412 -7.61 15.47 11.33
CA THR A 412 -6.92 14.47 12.17
C THR A 412 -6.52 15.15 13.47
N LEU A 413 -6.93 14.60 14.61
CA LEU A 413 -6.52 15.10 15.91
C LEU A 413 -4.99 15.11 15.99
N SER A 414 -4.41 16.26 16.30
CA SER A 414 -2.99 16.36 16.59
C SER A 414 -2.66 15.56 17.85
N GLU A 415 -1.43 15.17 18.02
CA GLU A 415 -0.98 14.42 19.19
C GLU A 415 -1.26 15.19 20.51
N GLN A 416 -1.15 16.52 20.47
CA GLN A 416 -1.47 17.36 21.61
C GLN A 416 -2.98 17.37 21.93
N GLU A 417 -3.83 17.42 20.90
CA GLU A 417 -5.28 17.32 21.08
C GLU A 417 -5.69 15.95 21.65
N ILE A 418 -5.03 14.87 21.21
CA ILE A 418 -5.26 13.54 21.76
C ILE A 418 -4.84 13.49 23.24
N LYS A 419 -3.67 14.03 23.60
CA LYS A 419 -3.23 14.10 25.02
C LYS A 419 -4.21 14.89 25.87
N ASN A 420 -4.65 16.06 25.38
CA ASN A 420 -5.65 16.87 26.07
C ASN A 420 -7.00 16.13 26.22
N LEU A 421 -7.39 15.35 25.20
CA LEU A 421 -8.60 14.53 25.24
C LEU A 421 -8.50 13.42 26.29
N ILE A 422 -7.34 12.74 26.34
CA ILE A 422 -7.05 11.68 27.33
C ILE A 422 -7.14 12.24 28.75
N GLU A 423 -6.49 13.37 29.02
CA GLU A 423 -6.53 14.03 30.30
C GLU A 423 -7.94 14.50 30.68
N LYS A 424 -8.60 15.25 29.80
CA LYS A 424 -9.94 15.82 30.03
C LYS A 424 -10.99 14.75 30.32
N ARG A 425 -10.89 13.60 29.67
CA ARG A 425 -11.84 12.48 29.78
C ARG A 425 -11.37 11.41 30.75
N ASN A 426 -10.16 11.54 31.31
CA ASN A 426 -9.51 10.56 32.19
C ASN A 426 -9.47 9.15 31.50
N LEU A 427 -9.02 9.11 30.24
CA LEU A 427 -9.02 7.89 29.45
C LEU A 427 -7.85 6.94 29.78
N THR A 428 -6.98 7.29 30.70
CA THR A 428 -6.00 6.38 31.30
C THR A 428 -6.67 5.26 32.13
N ASP A 429 -7.92 5.49 32.57
CA ASP A 429 -8.77 4.46 33.15
C ASP A 429 -9.37 3.59 32.05
N ALA A 430 -9.06 2.28 32.05
CA ALA A 430 -9.46 1.34 31.03
C ALA A 430 -10.99 1.28 30.84
N ALA A 431 -11.78 1.34 31.92
CA ALA A 431 -13.24 1.29 31.85
C ALA A 431 -13.80 2.54 31.14
N LYS A 432 -13.26 3.72 31.43
CA LYS A 432 -13.65 4.98 30.79
C LYS A 432 -13.22 5.02 29.32
N LEU A 433 -12.06 4.48 29.02
CA LEU A 433 -11.57 4.34 27.64
C LEU A 433 -12.48 3.42 26.81
N ILE A 434 -12.84 2.27 27.31
CA ILE A 434 -13.78 1.32 26.70
C ILE A 434 -15.12 2.01 26.46
N GLU A 435 -15.67 2.70 27.46
CA GLU A 435 -16.93 3.44 27.32
C GLU A 435 -16.83 4.54 26.27
N PHE A 436 -15.71 5.28 26.24
CA PHE A 436 -15.44 6.30 25.23
C PHE A 436 -15.41 5.72 23.81
N ILE A 437 -14.65 4.64 23.60
CA ILE A 437 -14.58 3.94 22.31
C ILE A 437 -15.98 3.48 21.89
N LYS A 438 -16.71 2.82 22.76
CA LYS A 438 -18.06 2.32 22.52
C LYS A 438 -19.02 3.41 22.05
N LYS A 439 -19.04 4.56 22.74
CA LYS A 439 -19.93 5.69 22.44
C LYS A 439 -19.46 6.56 21.26
N SER A 440 -18.22 6.43 20.84
CA SER A 440 -17.67 7.26 19.75
C SER A 440 -18.27 6.91 18.40
N THR A 441 -18.90 7.91 17.77
CA THR A 441 -19.46 7.82 16.40
C THR A 441 -18.70 8.66 15.39
N THR A 442 -17.84 9.57 15.85
CA THR A 442 -17.13 10.56 15.02
C THR A 442 -15.67 10.19 14.75
N HIS A 443 -15.04 9.42 15.66
CA HIS A 443 -13.65 9.01 15.51
C HIS A 443 -13.54 7.72 14.69
N THR A 444 -12.44 7.58 13.97
CA THR A 444 -12.14 6.39 13.20
C THR A 444 -11.42 5.34 14.03
N PHE A 445 -11.28 4.13 13.47
CA PHE A 445 -10.46 3.09 14.06
C PHE A 445 -9.02 3.59 14.32
N ALA A 446 -8.38 4.23 13.33
CA ALA A 446 -7.01 4.74 13.47
C ALA A 446 -6.88 5.79 14.59
N GLU A 447 -7.84 6.71 14.71
CA GLU A 447 -7.85 7.70 15.79
C GLU A 447 -8.12 7.06 17.16
N LEU A 448 -9.09 6.15 17.23
CA LEU A 448 -9.43 5.45 18.47
C LEU A 448 -8.29 4.54 18.94
N SER A 449 -7.64 3.82 18.02
CA SER A 449 -6.49 2.98 18.37
C SER A 449 -5.30 3.82 18.83
N LYS A 450 -5.06 4.98 18.21
CA LYS A 450 -4.02 5.92 18.67
C LYS A 450 -4.32 6.53 20.03
N ILE A 451 -5.58 6.90 20.28
CA ILE A 451 -6.03 7.36 21.62
C ILE A 451 -5.82 6.26 22.65
N ALA A 452 -6.23 5.04 22.33
CA ALA A 452 -6.12 3.89 23.24
C ALA A 452 -4.66 3.58 23.59
N GLU A 453 -3.78 3.59 22.60
CA GLU A 453 -2.36 3.30 22.80
C GLU A 453 -1.66 4.39 23.62
N LEU A 454 -1.93 5.66 23.33
CA LEU A 454 -1.38 6.77 24.11
C LEU A 454 -1.93 6.81 25.52
N ALA A 455 -3.17 6.39 25.74
CA ALA A 455 -3.75 6.25 27.07
C ALA A 455 -3.09 5.13 27.86
N ASN A 456 -2.88 3.96 27.24
CA ASN A 456 -2.20 2.82 27.87
C ASN A 456 -0.72 3.10 28.15
N ALA A 457 -0.01 3.79 27.26
CA ALA A 457 1.40 4.15 27.46
C ALA A 457 1.64 5.09 28.66
N GLN A 458 0.63 5.84 29.10
CA GLN A 458 0.69 6.66 30.32
C GLN A 458 0.45 5.84 31.61
N HIS A 459 -0.19 4.69 31.49
CA HIS A 459 -0.53 3.83 32.64
C HIS A 459 0.62 2.90 33.03
N ASP A 460 1.36 2.39 32.02
CA ASP A 460 2.48 1.48 32.22
C ASP A 460 3.78 2.10 31.73
N ASN A 461 4.86 1.95 32.49
CA ASN A 461 6.22 2.21 32.02
C ASN A 461 6.67 1.27 30.88
N ASN A 462 5.74 0.56 30.28
CA ASN A 462 5.95 -0.31 29.13
C ASN A 462 5.92 0.53 27.84
N ALA A 463 7.01 0.48 27.09
CA ALA A 463 7.16 1.15 25.82
C ALA A 463 6.27 0.47 24.77
N ALA A 464 4.98 0.80 24.76
CA ALA A 464 4.08 0.46 23.66
C ALA A 464 4.33 1.41 22.48
N TYR A 465 4.51 0.86 21.31
CA TYR A 465 4.86 1.64 20.10
C TYR A 465 3.74 1.54 19.08
N TYR A 466 2.99 2.65 18.90
CA TYR A 466 1.93 2.73 17.90
C TYR A 466 2.47 2.49 16.49
N THR A 467 2.01 1.41 15.87
CA THR A 467 2.33 1.12 14.47
C THR A 467 1.32 1.82 13.57
N ARG A 468 1.77 2.83 12.81
CA ARG A 468 0.91 3.61 11.91
C ARG A 468 0.28 2.73 10.84
N GLN A 469 -0.92 3.11 10.38
CA GLN A 469 -1.68 2.35 9.38
C GLN A 469 -0.94 2.23 8.03
N ASP A 470 -0.19 3.25 7.61
CA ASP A 470 0.63 3.21 6.40
C ASP A 470 1.76 2.16 6.48
N LEU A 471 2.37 1.99 7.66
CA LEU A 471 3.36 0.94 7.88
C LEU A 471 2.71 -0.45 7.95
N CYS A 472 1.57 -0.58 8.63
CA CYS A 472 0.79 -1.82 8.62
C CYS A 472 0.43 -2.22 7.18
N PHE A 473 0.00 -1.25 6.34
CA PHE A 473 -0.29 -1.50 4.94
C PHE A 473 0.95 -1.97 4.17
N THR A 474 2.10 -1.30 4.31
CA THR A 474 3.36 -1.69 3.64
C THR A 474 3.75 -3.12 4.00
N ILE A 475 3.72 -3.46 5.29
CA ILE A 475 4.07 -4.79 5.79
C ILE A 475 3.09 -5.83 5.28
N VAL A 476 1.78 -5.61 5.47
CA VAL A 476 0.75 -6.59 5.11
C VAL A 476 0.62 -6.76 3.60
N SER A 477 0.80 -5.71 2.80
CA SER A 477 0.73 -5.81 1.33
C SER A 477 1.77 -6.79 0.75
N SER A 478 2.93 -6.92 1.38
CA SER A 478 4.01 -7.84 0.98
C SER A 478 3.85 -9.27 1.51
N LEU A 479 2.90 -9.55 2.42
CA LEU A 479 2.65 -10.91 2.90
C LEU A 479 2.13 -11.82 1.78
N PRO A 480 2.46 -13.12 1.80
CA PRO A 480 1.99 -14.07 0.79
C PRO A 480 0.48 -14.29 0.87
N ILE A 481 -0.13 -14.53 -0.28
CA ILE A 481 -1.48 -15.08 -0.36
C ILE A 481 -1.33 -16.57 -0.64
N PRO A 482 -1.72 -17.46 0.27
CA PRO A 482 -1.59 -18.91 0.08
C PRO A 482 -2.36 -19.36 -1.17
N LYS A 483 -1.64 -19.97 -2.11
CA LYS A 483 -2.26 -20.49 -3.36
C LYS A 483 -3.04 -21.76 -3.07
N GLY A 484 -4.29 -21.83 -3.56
CA GLY A 484 -5.12 -23.04 -3.47
C GLY A 484 -5.64 -23.35 -2.07
N GLN A 485 -5.39 -22.52 -1.07
CA GLN A 485 -5.96 -22.67 0.27
C GLN A 485 -7.32 -22.00 0.35
N THR A 486 -8.28 -22.72 0.90
CA THR A 486 -9.62 -22.20 1.21
C THR A 486 -9.65 -21.53 2.58
N THR A 487 -8.81 -22.00 3.52
CA THR A 487 -8.69 -21.47 4.89
C THR A 487 -7.31 -20.86 5.10
N VAL A 488 -7.24 -19.67 5.68
CA VAL A 488 -5.99 -18.96 6.05
C VAL A 488 -5.96 -18.75 7.55
N ASN A 489 -4.90 -19.24 8.21
CA ASN A 489 -4.69 -19.07 9.65
C ASN A 489 -3.61 -18.02 9.90
N ILE A 490 -3.95 -16.95 10.64
CA ILE A 490 -3.08 -15.81 10.94
C ILE A 490 -2.93 -15.70 12.45
N LEU A 491 -1.74 -15.35 12.92
CA LEU A 491 -1.46 -15.06 14.32
C LEU A 491 -0.84 -13.69 14.48
N GLU A 492 -1.38 -12.90 15.39
CA GLU A 492 -0.75 -11.68 15.90
C GLU A 492 -0.36 -11.86 17.37
N PRO A 493 0.94 -12.04 17.66
CA PRO A 493 1.41 -12.55 18.96
C PRO A 493 1.48 -11.51 20.07
N SER A 494 1.26 -10.23 19.78
CA SER A 494 1.25 -9.10 20.73
C SER A 494 0.38 -8.01 20.15
N ILE A 495 -0.94 -8.19 20.26
CA ILE A 495 -1.92 -7.45 19.50
C ILE A 495 -2.04 -5.98 19.91
N GLY A 496 -1.85 -5.64 21.21
CA GLY A 496 -2.09 -4.29 21.73
C GLY A 496 -3.49 -3.78 21.34
N VAL A 497 -3.53 -2.70 20.58
CA VAL A 497 -4.79 -2.10 20.08
C VAL A 497 -5.21 -2.60 18.69
N GLY A 498 -4.50 -3.56 18.09
CA GLY A 498 -4.88 -4.24 16.85
C GLY A 498 -4.66 -3.44 15.57
N ASN A 499 -3.57 -2.71 15.47
CA ASN A 499 -3.28 -1.85 14.33
C ASN A 499 -3.16 -2.60 12.98
N PHE A 500 -2.76 -3.87 12.98
CA PHE A 500 -2.66 -4.70 11.78
C PHE A 500 -4.02 -5.24 11.31
N LEU A 501 -4.99 -5.41 12.21
CA LEU A 501 -6.26 -6.10 11.92
C LEU A 501 -7.02 -5.54 10.71
N PRO A 502 -7.24 -4.22 10.57
CA PRO A 502 -8.00 -3.71 9.42
C PRO A 502 -7.36 -4.10 8.09
N THR A 503 -6.04 -4.03 8.02
CA THR A 503 -5.28 -4.35 6.81
C THR A 503 -5.21 -5.85 6.55
N LEU A 504 -5.05 -6.68 7.59
CA LEU A 504 -5.08 -8.14 7.49
C LEU A 504 -6.44 -8.64 7.00
N ILE A 505 -7.52 -8.17 7.60
CA ILE A 505 -8.89 -8.52 7.19
C ILE A 505 -9.08 -8.22 5.71
N ARG A 506 -8.74 -7.01 5.26
CA ARG A 506 -8.86 -6.61 3.85
C ARG A 506 -7.97 -7.42 2.90
N LYS A 507 -6.76 -7.74 3.32
CA LYS A 507 -5.80 -8.53 2.52
C LYS A 507 -6.34 -9.93 2.21
N TYR A 508 -6.96 -10.57 3.21
CA TYR A 508 -7.35 -11.98 3.13
C TYR A 508 -8.84 -12.22 3.00
N GLU A 509 -9.71 -11.19 3.00
CA GLU A 509 -11.18 -11.33 2.94
C GLU A 509 -11.72 -12.12 1.74
N SER A 510 -10.92 -12.32 0.69
CA SER A 510 -11.28 -13.10 -0.50
C SER A 510 -11.12 -14.62 -0.31
N ALA A 511 -10.44 -15.07 0.75
CA ALA A 511 -10.36 -16.49 1.09
C ALA A 511 -11.72 -17.03 1.53
N THR A 512 -11.92 -18.35 1.46
CA THR A 512 -13.19 -18.96 1.89
C THR A 512 -13.38 -18.78 3.40
N GLU A 513 -12.31 -18.92 4.17
CA GLU A 513 -12.30 -18.76 5.61
C GLU A 513 -10.99 -18.14 6.07
N VAL A 514 -11.05 -17.21 7.01
CA VAL A 514 -9.88 -16.55 7.61
C VAL A 514 -9.97 -16.62 9.11
N ASN A 515 -9.04 -17.29 9.74
CA ASN A 515 -8.94 -17.40 11.20
C ASN A 515 -7.79 -16.54 11.69
N ILE A 516 -8.06 -15.51 12.50
CA ILE A 516 -7.08 -14.60 13.07
C ILE A 516 -7.06 -14.81 14.59
N ASP A 517 -6.01 -15.43 15.09
CA ASP A 517 -5.77 -15.52 16.52
C ASP A 517 -4.95 -14.31 16.95
N VAL A 518 -5.41 -13.62 18.00
CA VAL A 518 -4.76 -12.44 18.56
C VAL A 518 -4.42 -12.68 20.02
N VAL A 519 -3.16 -12.45 20.39
CA VAL A 519 -2.66 -12.74 21.73
C VAL A 519 -2.21 -11.45 22.41
N ASP A 520 -2.57 -11.25 23.65
CA ASP A 520 -1.99 -10.24 24.52
C ASP A 520 -2.01 -10.72 25.98
N ILE A 521 -0.96 -10.40 26.70
CA ILE A 521 -0.84 -10.72 28.12
C ILE A 521 -1.75 -9.82 28.98
N ASP A 522 -2.04 -8.60 28.50
CA ASP A 522 -2.88 -7.64 29.20
C ASP A 522 -4.37 -7.82 28.85
N ALA A 523 -5.17 -8.17 29.83
CA ALA A 523 -6.61 -8.34 29.71
C ALA A 523 -7.34 -7.03 29.30
N ASN A 524 -6.83 -5.87 29.72
CA ASN A 524 -7.40 -4.57 29.33
C ASN A 524 -7.20 -4.30 27.84
N SER A 525 -6.02 -4.61 27.30
CA SER A 525 -5.74 -4.51 25.88
C SER A 525 -6.71 -5.37 25.06
N ILE A 526 -6.97 -6.59 25.48
CA ILE A 526 -7.98 -7.48 24.86
C ILE A 526 -9.40 -6.89 24.93
N ALA A 527 -9.77 -6.32 26.07
CA ALA A 527 -11.10 -5.71 26.24
C ALA A 527 -11.27 -4.46 25.35
N ILE A 528 -10.27 -3.60 25.30
CA ILE A 528 -10.23 -2.41 24.44
C ILE A 528 -10.29 -2.81 22.96
N LEU A 529 -9.51 -3.83 22.56
CA LEU A 529 -9.49 -4.34 21.21
C LEU A 529 -10.86 -4.85 20.75
N LYS A 530 -11.60 -5.56 21.60
CA LYS A 530 -12.95 -6.03 21.28
C LYS A 530 -13.89 -4.89 20.88
N GLU A 531 -13.79 -3.74 21.58
CA GLU A 531 -14.60 -2.56 21.25
C GLU A 531 -14.08 -1.83 19.98
N LEU A 532 -12.76 -1.80 19.77
CA LEU A 532 -12.18 -1.25 18.54
C LEU A 532 -12.58 -2.05 17.31
N VAL A 533 -12.63 -3.38 17.40
CA VAL A 533 -13.05 -4.26 16.28
C VAL A 533 -14.51 -3.99 15.87
N GLN A 534 -15.38 -3.55 16.79
CA GLN A 534 -16.76 -3.13 16.43
C GLN A 534 -16.80 -1.86 15.56
N LYS A 535 -15.68 -1.14 15.41
CA LYS A 535 -15.58 0.08 14.59
C LYS A 535 -15.09 -0.20 13.17
N ILE A 536 -14.75 -1.44 12.85
CA ILE A 536 -14.32 -1.87 11.50
C ILE A 536 -15.30 -2.90 10.94
N TYR A 537 -15.31 -3.00 9.62
CA TYR A 537 -16.07 -4.06 8.95
C TYR A 537 -15.29 -5.37 9.03
N VAL A 538 -15.90 -6.38 9.63
CA VAL A 538 -15.37 -7.76 9.66
C VAL A 538 -16.29 -8.63 8.80
N PRO A 539 -15.80 -9.18 7.67
CA PRO A 539 -16.57 -10.10 6.82
C PRO A 539 -16.98 -11.36 7.55
N VAL A 540 -18.08 -11.98 7.15
CA VAL A 540 -18.65 -13.19 7.79
C VAL A 540 -17.71 -14.41 7.76
N ASN A 541 -16.80 -14.46 6.81
CA ASN A 541 -15.77 -15.50 6.66
C ASN A 541 -14.49 -15.22 7.45
N VAL A 542 -14.44 -14.16 8.23
CA VAL A 542 -13.29 -13.78 9.07
C VAL A 542 -13.65 -14.00 10.54
N HIS A 543 -12.89 -14.85 11.20
CA HIS A 543 -13.08 -15.21 12.60
C HIS A 543 -11.89 -14.73 13.41
N ILE A 544 -12.15 -13.95 14.46
CA ILE A 544 -11.11 -13.41 15.36
C ILE A 544 -11.22 -14.11 16.71
N THR A 545 -10.16 -14.80 17.10
CA THR A 545 -10.04 -15.46 18.41
C THR A 545 -9.16 -14.62 19.33
N TYR A 546 -9.68 -14.23 20.47
CA TYR A 546 -8.97 -13.40 21.46
C TYR A 546 -8.37 -14.28 22.54
N ILE A 547 -7.06 -14.30 22.68
CA ILE A 547 -6.29 -15.09 23.63
C ILE A 547 -5.61 -14.15 24.62
N ASN A 548 -6.07 -14.17 25.88
CA ASN A 548 -5.42 -13.42 26.95
C ASN A 548 -4.45 -14.35 27.68
N ASP A 549 -3.20 -14.38 27.23
CA ASP A 549 -2.15 -15.25 27.76
C ASP A 549 -0.76 -14.72 27.37
N ASP A 550 0.27 -15.28 28.00
CA ASP A 550 1.67 -15.04 27.60
C ASP A 550 1.97 -15.82 26.32
N PHE A 551 2.17 -15.13 25.21
CA PHE A 551 2.51 -15.73 23.92
C PHE A 551 3.65 -16.74 24.01
N LEU A 552 4.70 -16.44 24.78
CA LEU A 552 5.90 -17.29 24.87
C LEU A 552 5.63 -18.61 25.62
N LEU A 553 4.69 -18.64 26.54
CA LEU A 553 4.33 -19.85 27.34
C LEU A 553 3.11 -20.59 26.78
N HIS A 554 2.24 -19.87 26.04
CA HIS A 554 1.02 -20.47 25.46
C HIS A 554 1.33 -21.61 24.50
N GLN A 555 0.59 -22.71 24.55
CA GLN A 555 0.73 -23.82 23.61
C GLN A 555 -0.30 -23.67 22.48
N PHE A 556 0.19 -23.72 21.24
CA PHE A 556 -0.66 -23.62 20.04
C PHE A 556 -0.81 -25.01 19.41
N ASP A 557 -2.05 -25.43 19.15
CA ASP A 557 -2.36 -26.74 18.59
C ASP A 557 -2.22 -26.78 17.06
N LYS A 558 -2.02 -25.62 16.40
CA LYS A 558 -1.94 -25.47 14.95
C LYS A 558 -0.73 -24.66 14.51
N LYS A 559 -0.33 -24.85 13.27
CA LYS A 559 0.61 -23.94 12.59
C LYS A 559 -0.14 -22.86 11.86
N TYR A 560 0.47 -21.68 11.78
CA TYR A 560 -0.11 -20.52 11.13
C TYR A 560 0.50 -20.31 9.73
N ASP A 561 -0.34 -19.88 8.77
CA ASP A 561 0.15 -19.50 7.45
C ASP A 561 0.95 -18.21 7.52
N VAL A 562 0.53 -17.29 8.40
CA VAL A 562 1.22 -16.01 8.65
C VAL A 562 1.26 -15.72 10.15
N VAL A 563 2.43 -15.33 10.65
CA VAL A 563 2.62 -14.70 11.97
C VAL A 563 3.09 -13.27 11.72
N VAL A 564 2.34 -12.27 12.18
CA VAL A 564 2.64 -10.87 11.94
C VAL A 564 2.40 -10.04 13.19
N GLY A 565 3.29 -9.09 13.50
CA GLY A 565 3.10 -8.25 14.69
C GLY A 565 4.30 -7.38 15.02
N ASN A 566 4.18 -6.68 16.13
CA ASN A 566 5.20 -5.81 16.70
C ASN A 566 5.46 -6.26 18.16
N PRO A 567 6.38 -7.20 18.41
CA PRO A 567 6.66 -7.72 19.75
C PRO A 567 7.26 -6.66 20.67
N PRO A 568 7.14 -6.81 22.01
CA PRO A 568 7.70 -5.86 22.98
C PRO A 568 9.24 -5.85 22.96
N TYR A 569 9.86 -4.63 23.08
CA TYR A 569 11.33 -4.42 23.03
C TYR A 569 11.90 -4.20 24.43
N MET A 570 11.71 -5.12 25.33
CA MET A 570 12.21 -4.98 26.71
C MET A 570 13.26 -6.05 27.05
N LYS A 571 14.17 -5.68 27.96
CA LYS A 571 15.15 -6.62 28.54
C LYS A 571 14.66 -7.09 29.89
N LEU A 572 14.56 -8.39 30.06
CA LEU A 572 14.21 -9.02 31.34
C LEU A 572 15.47 -9.05 32.23
N THR A 573 15.64 -8.00 33.03
CA THR A 573 16.76 -7.88 33.96
C THR A 573 16.39 -8.22 35.40
N LYS A 574 15.15 -7.95 35.77
CA LYS A 574 14.62 -8.15 37.15
C LYS A 574 13.87 -9.48 37.28
N GLU A 575 13.19 -9.92 36.24
CA GLU A 575 12.32 -11.10 36.20
C GLU A 575 13.13 -12.39 35.90
N LYS A 576 14.13 -12.69 36.72
CA LYS A 576 15.07 -13.82 36.50
C LYS A 576 14.37 -15.19 36.36
N LYS A 577 13.27 -15.41 37.09
CA LYS A 577 12.51 -16.68 37.02
C LYS A 577 11.80 -16.81 35.67
N LEU A 578 11.13 -15.74 35.19
CA LEU A 578 10.45 -15.71 33.92
C LEU A 578 11.46 -15.90 32.76
N LEU A 579 12.59 -15.17 32.82
CA LEU A 579 13.66 -15.32 31.84
C LEU A 579 14.18 -16.76 31.81
N ALA A 580 14.34 -17.43 32.95
CA ALA A 580 14.76 -18.80 32.99
C ALA A 580 13.74 -19.76 32.34
N GLN A 581 12.45 -19.49 32.48
CA GLN A 581 11.39 -20.24 31.78
C GLN A 581 11.48 -20.07 30.27
N TYR A 582 11.62 -18.81 29.78
CA TYR A 582 11.77 -18.57 28.34
C TYR A 582 13.04 -19.21 27.75
N LYS A 583 14.14 -19.25 28.52
CA LYS A 583 15.42 -19.86 28.12
C LYS A 583 15.44 -21.39 28.22
N ALA A 584 14.51 -22.01 28.92
CA ALA A 584 14.58 -23.45 29.21
C ALA A 584 14.78 -24.29 27.92
N GLU A 585 13.96 -24.05 26.91
CA GLU A 585 13.96 -24.77 25.62
C GLU A 585 14.34 -23.88 24.45
N ALA A 586 14.81 -22.64 24.73
CA ALA A 586 15.11 -21.67 23.68
C ALA A 586 16.46 -21.95 23.00
N TYR A 587 16.55 -21.67 21.72
CA TYR A 587 17.80 -21.57 20.97
C TYR A 587 18.60 -20.34 21.42
N ASN A 588 17.88 -19.23 21.68
CA ASN A 588 18.46 -17.96 22.14
C ASN A 588 18.95 -18.05 23.60
N LYS A 589 20.24 -18.32 23.81
CA LYS A 589 20.86 -18.41 25.16
C LYS A 589 21.50 -17.09 25.60
N ASN A 590 22.01 -16.30 24.66
CA ASN A 590 22.89 -15.16 24.93
C ASN A 590 22.18 -13.82 25.14
N THR A 591 20.88 -13.74 24.81
CA THR A 591 20.10 -12.51 25.02
C THR A 591 19.14 -12.59 26.20
N ASN A 592 18.80 -11.44 26.75
CA ASN A 592 17.71 -11.25 27.74
C ASN A 592 16.57 -10.42 27.12
N ASN A 593 16.63 -10.14 25.83
CA ASN A 593 15.66 -9.29 25.16
C ASN A 593 14.49 -10.13 24.66
N ILE A 594 13.27 -9.75 25.05
CA ILE A 594 12.08 -10.57 24.86
C ILE A 594 11.73 -10.81 23.37
N PHE A 595 11.96 -9.81 22.50
CA PHE A 595 11.61 -9.96 21.07
C PHE A 595 12.37 -11.10 20.36
N ALA A 596 13.56 -11.46 20.84
CA ALA A 596 14.31 -12.58 20.28
C ALA A 596 13.61 -13.92 20.49
N PHE A 597 12.99 -14.10 21.68
CA PHE A 597 12.16 -15.29 21.96
C PHE A 597 10.86 -15.29 21.14
N PHE A 598 10.27 -14.10 20.90
CA PHE A 598 9.12 -13.96 19.99
C PHE A 598 9.47 -14.41 18.56
N ILE A 599 10.62 -13.99 18.02
CA ILE A 599 11.11 -14.43 16.70
C ILE A 599 11.25 -15.94 16.67
N GLU A 600 11.92 -16.52 17.68
CA GLU A 600 12.15 -17.96 17.76
C GLU A 600 10.83 -18.74 17.75
N LYS A 601 9.89 -18.35 18.60
CA LYS A 601 8.59 -19.02 18.68
C LYS A 601 7.78 -18.85 17.40
N ALA A 602 7.78 -17.63 16.83
CA ALA A 602 7.09 -17.35 15.58
C ALA A 602 7.61 -18.22 14.42
N ILE A 603 8.93 -18.42 14.31
CA ILE A 603 9.57 -19.31 13.32
C ILE A 603 9.13 -20.78 13.54
N LYS A 604 9.01 -21.21 14.79
CA LYS A 604 8.60 -22.60 15.11
C LYS A 604 7.14 -22.90 14.70
N ILE A 605 6.24 -21.92 14.77
CA ILE A 605 4.80 -22.12 14.56
C ILE A 605 4.24 -21.50 13.27
N GLY A 606 4.97 -20.57 12.63
CA GLY A 606 4.54 -19.88 11.40
C GLY A 606 5.22 -20.41 10.15
N LYS A 607 4.48 -20.48 9.03
CA LYS A 607 5.04 -20.74 7.69
C LYS A 607 5.68 -19.47 7.11
N PHE A 608 5.09 -18.33 7.38
CA PHE A 608 5.63 -17.02 7.03
C PHE A 608 5.56 -16.10 8.25
N VAL A 609 6.69 -15.51 8.61
CA VAL A 609 6.84 -14.67 9.81
C VAL A 609 7.18 -13.24 9.40
N SER A 610 6.46 -12.25 9.90
CA SER A 610 6.69 -10.83 9.61
C SER A 610 6.62 -10.03 10.91
N LEU A 611 7.76 -9.69 11.47
CA LEU A 611 7.84 -9.00 12.77
C LEU A 611 8.59 -7.69 12.65
N ILE A 612 8.07 -6.65 13.32
CA ILE A 612 8.79 -5.39 13.51
C ILE A 612 9.70 -5.57 14.73
N VAL A 613 10.98 -5.34 14.56
CA VAL A 613 11.98 -5.55 15.63
C VAL A 613 13.01 -4.43 15.62
N PRO A 614 13.73 -4.19 16.73
CA PRO A 614 14.83 -3.25 16.77
C PRO A 614 15.91 -3.59 15.75
N LYS A 615 16.42 -2.60 15.04
CA LYS A 615 17.52 -2.76 14.06
C LYS A 615 18.81 -3.32 14.68
N SER A 616 18.97 -3.20 16.00
CA SER A 616 20.07 -3.82 16.74
C SER A 616 20.13 -5.35 16.58
N LEU A 617 19.06 -6.01 16.20
CA LEU A 617 19.04 -7.42 15.81
C LEU A 617 20.11 -7.73 14.76
N ILE A 618 20.35 -6.82 13.83
CA ILE A 618 21.25 -7.05 12.69
C ILE A 618 22.71 -7.11 13.16
N ASN A 619 23.11 -6.25 14.12
CA ASN A 619 24.53 -6.01 14.42
C ASN A 619 24.97 -6.25 15.87
N ALA A 620 24.06 -6.29 16.84
CA ALA A 620 24.47 -6.46 18.24
C ALA A 620 24.88 -7.91 18.54
N PRO A 621 25.97 -8.11 19.31
CA PRO A 621 26.49 -9.45 19.62
C PRO A 621 25.50 -10.34 20.37
N GLU A 622 24.68 -9.77 21.23
CA GLU A 622 23.66 -10.51 22.01
C GLU A 622 22.62 -11.26 21.16
N PHE A 623 22.51 -10.94 19.86
CA PHE A 623 21.57 -11.55 18.91
C PHE A 623 22.23 -12.51 17.91
N ASN A 624 23.47 -12.97 18.15
CA ASN A 624 24.11 -13.93 17.25
C ASN A 624 23.28 -15.20 17.06
N ASP A 625 22.83 -15.81 18.18
CA ASP A 625 21.96 -16.99 18.14
C ASP A 625 20.67 -16.72 17.33
N THR A 626 20.08 -15.54 17.54
CA THR A 626 18.86 -15.13 16.81
C THR A 626 19.11 -14.99 15.31
N ARG A 627 20.23 -14.35 14.91
CA ARG A 627 20.62 -14.22 13.49
C ARG A 627 20.91 -15.57 12.85
N GLU A 628 21.58 -16.48 13.56
CA GLU A 628 21.84 -17.84 13.08
C GLU A 628 20.52 -18.58 12.83
N LEU A 629 19.59 -18.56 13.79
CA LEU A 629 18.28 -19.18 13.65
C LEU A 629 17.50 -18.63 12.46
N ILE A 630 17.45 -17.30 12.30
CA ILE A 630 16.79 -16.65 11.17
C ILE A 630 17.48 -17.02 9.85
N GLY A 631 18.82 -17.00 9.84
CA GLY A 631 19.64 -17.28 8.66
C GLY A 631 19.49 -18.70 8.11
N GLN A 632 19.01 -19.67 8.91
CA GLN A 632 18.67 -21.01 8.46
C GLN A 632 17.41 -21.06 7.59
N ASN A 633 16.58 -20.01 7.60
CA ASN A 633 15.35 -19.89 6.85
C ASN A 633 15.50 -18.93 5.66
N ALA A 634 14.48 -18.82 4.80
CA ALA A 634 14.51 -17.88 3.68
C ALA A 634 14.08 -16.48 4.13
N ILE A 635 15.02 -15.53 4.16
CA ILE A 635 14.72 -14.11 4.43
C ILE A 635 14.20 -13.50 3.13
N ARG A 636 12.91 -13.24 3.04
CA ARG A 636 12.27 -12.70 1.83
C ARG A 636 12.43 -11.21 1.71
N ARG A 637 12.33 -10.51 2.85
CA ARG A 637 12.35 -9.05 2.84
C ARG A 637 12.85 -8.52 4.19
N ILE A 638 13.59 -7.44 4.13
CA ILE A 638 13.95 -6.60 5.28
C ILE A 638 13.52 -5.18 4.93
N ILE A 639 12.62 -4.60 5.72
CA ILE A 639 12.20 -3.20 5.55
C ILE A 639 12.86 -2.40 6.67
N ASP A 640 13.77 -1.50 6.31
CA ASP A 640 14.45 -0.64 7.28
C ASP A 640 13.71 0.69 7.42
N PHE A 641 12.98 0.85 8.51
CA PHE A 641 12.27 2.09 8.82
C PHE A 641 13.19 3.16 9.44
N GLY A 642 14.39 2.79 9.89
CA GLY A 642 15.23 3.69 10.69
C GLY A 642 14.46 4.22 11.91
N GLU A 643 14.61 5.52 12.20
CA GLU A 643 13.83 6.22 13.23
C GLU A 643 12.44 6.66 12.74
N LYS A 644 12.12 6.50 11.45
CA LYS A 644 10.84 6.89 10.87
C LYS A 644 9.69 5.92 11.22
N GLY A 645 10.01 4.74 11.75
CA GLY A 645 9.04 3.70 12.11
C GLY A 645 8.05 4.14 13.18
N PHE A 646 8.53 4.81 14.22
CA PHE A 646 7.71 5.24 15.36
C PHE A 646 7.96 6.71 15.71
N LYS A 647 6.91 7.53 15.63
CA LYS A 647 7.00 8.96 15.94
C LYS A 647 7.31 9.19 17.42
N GLY A 648 8.33 10.01 17.69
CA GLY A 648 8.70 10.36 19.07
C GLY A 648 9.57 9.33 19.80
N VAL A 649 9.82 8.18 19.18
CA VAL A 649 10.68 7.11 19.73
C VAL A 649 12.02 7.10 19.01
N LYS A 650 13.09 7.12 19.81
CA LYS A 650 14.47 7.14 19.26
C LYS A 650 15.05 5.73 19.10
N ILE A 651 14.25 4.78 18.61
CA ILE A 651 14.68 3.40 18.33
C ILE A 651 14.57 3.16 16.82
N GLU A 652 15.69 2.77 16.22
CA GLU A 652 15.69 2.29 14.84
C GLU A 652 15.05 0.92 14.78
N THR A 653 14.15 0.72 13.83
CA THR A 653 13.42 -0.53 13.66
C THR A 653 13.46 -1.04 12.23
N ILE A 654 13.34 -2.33 12.11
CA ILE A 654 13.18 -3.05 10.84
C ILE A 654 11.93 -3.93 10.90
N CYS A 655 11.32 -4.21 9.75
CA CYS A 655 10.44 -5.35 9.61
C CYS A 655 11.20 -6.49 8.93
N LEU A 656 11.25 -7.62 9.58
CA LEU A 656 11.89 -8.84 9.09
C LEU A 656 10.80 -9.80 8.59
N GLN A 657 10.90 -10.23 7.33
CA GLN A 657 9.98 -11.20 6.71
C GLN A 657 10.73 -12.49 6.35
N VAL A 658 10.33 -13.59 6.98
CA VAL A 658 10.97 -14.90 6.90
C VAL A 658 9.97 -15.95 6.45
N ASP A 659 10.31 -16.71 5.43
CA ASP A 659 9.57 -17.87 4.95
C ASP A 659 10.27 -19.14 5.49
N THR A 660 9.59 -19.88 6.37
CA THR A 660 10.16 -21.05 7.04
C THR A 660 10.02 -22.34 6.23
N VAL A 661 9.32 -22.28 5.10
CA VAL A 661 9.03 -23.46 4.26
C VAL A 661 9.88 -23.45 2.99
N ALA A 662 10.12 -22.25 2.45
CA ALA A 662 10.85 -22.11 1.21
C ALA A 662 12.37 -22.24 1.37
N LYS A 663 13.06 -22.55 0.29
CA LYS A 663 14.52 -22.47 0.23
C LYS A 663 15.00 -21.04 0.21
N GLN A 664 16.18 -20.81 0.77
CA GLN A 664 16.87 -19.53 0.68
C GLN A 664 17.05 -19.09 -0.78
N SER A 665 16.91 -17.81 -1.02
CA SER A 665 17.03 -17.18 -2.34
C SER A 665 17.42 -15.72 -2.16
N ASP A 666 17.00 -14.85 -3.05
CA ASP A 666 17.23 -13.42 -2.92
C ASP A 666 16.37 -12.81 -1.79
N THR A 667 16.96 -11.82 -1.13
CA THR A 667 16.33 -11.00 -0.10
C THR A 667 16.14 -9.58 -0.65
N VAL A 668 14.92 -9.07 -0.56
CA VAL A 668 14.61 -7.66 -0.87
C VAL A 668 14.92 -6.81 0.37
N VAL A 669 15.73 -5.78 0.21
CA VAL A 669 15.99 -4.76 1.24
C VAL A 669 15.32 -3.46 0.80
N GLU A 670 14.31 -3.03 1.53
CA GLU A 670 13.59 -1.76 1.33
C GLU A 670 14.01 -0.79 2.43
N SER A 671 14.48 0.39 2.06
CA SER A 671 15.01 1.37 3.00
C SER A 671 14.22 2.67 2.99
N TYR A 672 13.66 3.04 4.13
CA TYR A 672 13.08 4.37 4.38
C TYR A 672 14.15 5.42 4.73
N ILE A 673 15.41 5.01 4.85
CA ILE A 673 16.55 5.90 5.10
C ILE A 673 17.08 6.44 3.78
N THR A 674 17.30 5.55 2.79
CA THR A 674 17.83 5.89 1.46
C THR A 674 16.74 6.07 0.40
N ASP A 675 15.50 5.72 0.71
CA ASP A 675 14.35 5.64 -0.21
C ASP A 675 14.59 4.70 -1.42
N GLU A 676 15.39 3.61 -1.20
CA GLU A 676 15.79 2.64 -2.22
C GLU A 676 15.25 1.24 -1.90
N VAL A 677 15.11 0.44 -2.93
CA VAL A 677 14.76 -0.98 -2.84
C VAL A 677 15.81 -1.77 -3.62
N GLU A 678 16.55 -2.63 -2.94
CA GLU A 678 17.57 -3.47 -3.51
C GLU A 678 17.23 -4.96 -3.35
N CYS A 679 17.76 -5.81 -4.22
CA CYS A 679 17.55 -7.24 -4.17
C CYS A 679 18.91 -7.95 -4.28
N HIS A 680 19.25 -8.74 -3.28
CA HIS A 680 20.55 -9.43 -3.21
C HIS A 680 20.36 -10.89 -2.79
N PRO A 681 21.25 -11.80 -3.20
CA PRO A 681 21.32 -13.14 -2.62
C PRO A 681 21.39 -13.07 -1.09
N GLN A 682 20.58 -13.85 -0.39
CA GLN A 682 20.60 -13.87 1.08
C GLN A 682 22.02 -14.09 1.64
N SER A 683 22.78 -15.00 1.04
CA SER A 683 24.16 -15.31 1.45
C SER A 683 25.13 -14.13 1.34
N TYR A 684 24.82 -13.15 0.45
CA TYR A 684 25.62 -11.93 0.31
C TYR A 684 25.42 -11.00 1.51
N ILE A 685 24.17 -10.84 1.95
CA ILE A 685 23.81 -10.00 3.10
C ILE A 685 24.23 -10.64 4.43
N THR A 686 24.06 -11.97 4.54
CA THR A 686 24.29 -12.73 5.77
C THR A 686 25.64 -13.43 5.80
N SER A 687 26.60 -12.99 4.97
CA SER A 687 27.92 -13.59 4.84
C SER A 687 28.61 -13.76 6.20
N SER A 688 29.17 -14.95 6.45
CA SER A 688 29.94 -15.26 7.66
C SER A 688 31.35 -14.65 7.64
N GLU A 689 31.75 -14.00 6.55
CA GLU A 689 33.00 -13.23 6.48
C GLU A 689 33.01 -12.03 7.40
N TYR A 690 31.81 -11.53 7.75
CA TYR A 690 31.62 -10.35 8.59
C TYR A 690 31.03 -10.73 9.95
N PRO A 691 31.23 -9.92 11.00
CA PRO A 691 30.76 -10.24 12.34
C PRO A 691 29.22 -10.16 12.51
N TYR A 692 28.55 -9.61 11.53
CA TYR A 692 27.07 -9.47 11.50
C TYR A 692 26.57 -9.21 10.07
N TRP A 693 25.24 -9.16 9.87
CA TRP A 693 24.62 -8.93 8.58
C TRP A 693 24.84 -7.52 8.06
N LEU A 694 25.14 -7.42 6.77
CA LEU A 694 25.35 -6.16 6.06
C LEU A 694 24.24 -5.97 5.03
N ILE A 695 23.10 -5.38 5.45
CA ILE A 695 21.91 -5.26 4.59
C ILE A 695 22.06 -4.21 3.48
N TYR A 696 23.07 -3.34 3.56
CA TYR A 696 23.42 -2.33 2.56
C TYR A 696 24.72 -2.64 1.81
N ARG A 697 25.24 -3.88 1.94
CA ARG A 697 26.44 -4.31 1.22
C ARG A 697 26.23 -4.19 -0.28
N ASN A 698 27.19 -3.58 -0.97
CA ASN A 698 27.16 -3.36 -2.41
C ASN A 698 28.59 -3.43 -3.00
N ALA A 699 28.71 -3.31 -4.32
CA ALA A 699 29.99 -3.41 -5.00
C ALA A 699 31.02 -2.32 -4.59
N GLU A 700 30.57 -1.16 -4.12
CA GLU A 700 31.46 -0.09 -3.63
C GLU A 700 32.06 -0.49 -2.28
N PHE A 701 31.24 -1.05 -1.39
CA PHE A 701 31.72 -1.64 -0.14
C PHE A 701 32.77 -2.73 -0.39
N ASP A 702 32.47 -3.68 -1.29
CA ASP A 702 33.37 -4.79 -1.60
C ASP A 702 34.71 -4.30 -2.14
N LYS A 703 34.74 -3.31 -3.02
CA LYS A 703 35.98 -2.71 -3.54
C LYS A 703 36.90 -2.14 -2.43
N VAL A 704 36.31 -1.57 -1.37
CA VAL A 704 37.07 -1.05 -0.24
C VAL A 704 37.48 -2.21 0.68
N ALA A 705 36.57 -3.17 0.92
CA ALA A 705 36.85 -4.35 1.73
C ALA A 705 38.03 -5.16 1.18
N ASP A 706 38.10 -5.34 -0.14
CA ASP A 706 39.22 -6.05 -0.80
C ASP A 706 40.58 -5.41 -0.55
N ARG A 707 40.64 -4.12 -0.24
CA ARG A 707 41.88 -3.38 0.05
C ARG A 707 42.35 -3.49 1.51
N LEU A 708 41.48 -4.04 2.39
CA LEU A 708 41.69 -4.06 3.83
C LEU A 708 41.95 -5.48 4.36
N THR A 709 42.80 -5.58 5.36
CA THR A 709 42.90 -6.74 6.25
C THR A 709 42.10 -6.39 7.50
N PHE A 710 41.00 -7.11 7.77
CA PHE A 710 40.11 -6.86 8.89
C PHE A 710 40.56 -7.56 10.18
N ASN A 711 39.85 -7.26 11.28
CA ASN A 711 40.05 -7.87 12.59
C ASN A 711 41.44 -7.67 13.17
N VAL A 712 42.02 -6.50 12.94
CA VAL A 712 43.39 -6.16 13.36
C VAL A 712 43.48 -5.53 14.74
N PHE A 713 42.33 -5.23 15.37
CA PHE A 713 42.23 -4.52 16.64
C PHE A 713 41.36 -5.23 17.66
N LYS A 714 41.71 -5.01 18.94
CA LYS A 714 40.83 -5.17 20.11
C LYS A 714 40.45 -3.79 20.62
N SER A 715 39.17 -3.59 20.98
CA SER A 715 38.68 -2.30 21.49
C SER A 715 38.59 -2.30 23.02
N TYR A 716 38.94 -1.18 23.62
CA TYR A 716 38.71 -0.87 25.00
C TYR A 716 38.04 0.49 25.13
N ARG A 717 37.13 0.62 26.09
CA ARG A 717 36.49 1.87 26.42
C ARG A 717 36.34 2.00 27.93
N ASP A 718 36.89 3.07 28.47
CA ASP A 718 36.77 3.34 29.89
C ASP A 718 35.34 3.69 30.29
N ARG A 719 34.92 3.31 31.49
CA ARG A 719 33.63 3.64 32.08
C ARG A 719 33.75 4.24 33.47
N THR A 720 34.94 4.43 33.98
CA THR A 720 35.23 4.87 35.33
C THR A 720 35.60 6.36 35.40
N ILE A 721 36.16 6.91 34.32
CA ILE A 721 36.48 8.33 34.25
C ILE A 721 35.23 9.16 34.06
N THR A 722 34.90 9.93 35.09
CA THR A 722 33.76 10.85 35.14
C THR A 722 34.21 12.28 35.43
N LYS A 723 33.29 13.24 35.23
CA LYS A 723 33.58 14.65 35.57
C LYS A 723 33.95 14.84 37.06
N ALA A 724 33.57 13.93 37.93
CA ALA A 724 33.87 14.01 39.34
C ALA A 724 35.36 13.81 39.70
N ILE A 725 36.09 13.07 38.84
CA ILE A 725 37.53 12.76 39.07
C ILE A 725 38.46 13.55 38.14
N THR A 726 37.93 14.29 37.20
CA THR A 726 38.73 15.10 36.26
C THR A 726 38.80 16.58 36.71
N LYS A 727 39.91 17.22 36.37
CA LYS A 727 40.24 18.63 36.75
C LYS A 727 40.63 19.41 35.48
N PRO A 728 40.52 20.75 35.47
CA PRO A 728 41.02 21.58 34.35
C PRO A 728 42.54 21.52 34.14
N THR A 729 43.28 21.20 35.21
CA THR A 729 44.75 21.05 35.21
C THR A 729 45.15 19.82 35.99
N GLY A 730 46.29 19.15 35.65
CA GLY A 730 46.75 17.98 36.34
C GLY A 730 47.96 17.36 35.63
N ARG A 731 48.47 16.24 36.15
CA ARG A 731 49.71 15.60 35.60
C ARG A 731 49.47 14.75 34.39
N ILE A 732 48.32 14.15 34.27
CA ILE A 732 47.98 13.19 33.20
C ILE A 732 46.77 13.74 32.45
N ARG A 733 46.91 13.94 31.15
CA ARG A 733 45.83 14.42 30.30
C ARG A 733 44.80 13.31 30.00
N VAL A 734 43.54 13.66 30.07
CA VAL A 734 42.44 12.78 29.73
C VAL A 734 41.84 13.24 28.38
N LEU A 735 42.08 12.45 27.36
CA LEU A 735 41.61 12.71 26.01
C LEU A 735 40.11 12.36 25.89
N LYS A 736 39.34 13.24 25.24
CA LYS A 736 37.92 13.14 24.98
C LYS A 736 37.68 13.21 23.47
N SER A 737 36.48 12.85 23.02
CA SER A 737 36.14 12.70 21.59
C SER A 737 36.51 13.90 20.71
N ARG A 738 36.40 15.13 21.21
CA ARG A 738 36.77 16.35 20.47
C ARG A 738 38.27 16.60 20.38
N ASN A 739 39.06 15.94 21.23
CA ASN A 739 40.52 16.04 21.19
C ASN A 739 41.11 15.17 20.06
N ILE A 740 40.35 14.24 19.49
CA ILE A 740 40.86 13.36 18.44
C ILE A 740 40.64 14.02 17.08
N GLY A 741 41.69 14.30 16.36
CA GLY A 741 41.69 14.79 14.99
C GLY A 741 42.18 13.72 14.00
N ASP A 742 42.43 14.12 12.76
CA ASP A 742 42.96 13.25 11.72
C ASP A 742 44.49 13.15 11.93
N ASN A 743 44.92 11.97 12.42
CA ASN A 743 46.28 11.71 12.81
C ASN A 743 46.91 12.76 13.75
N THR A 744 46.11 13.43 14.56
CA THR A 744 46.58 14.50 15.47
C THR A 744 45.71 14.61 16.72
N ILE A 745 46.31 15.19 17.78
CA ILE A 745 45.59 15.58 18.98
C ILE A 745 45.30 17.08 18.94
N ILE A 746 44.06 17.46 19.24
CA ILE A 746 43.57 18.84 19.23
C ILE A 746 43.49 19.35 20.67
N ASP A 747 44.18 20.46 20.95
CA ASP A 747 44.06 21.18 22.21
C ASP A 747 42.84 22.11 22.16
N ILE A 748 41.99 21.99 23.15
CA ILE A 748 40.73 22.77 23.20
C ILE A 748 40.64 23.43 24.59
N PRO A 749 40.95 24.76 24.68
CA PRO A 749 40.76 25.50 25.92
C PRO A 749 39.36 25.27 26.52
N ASP A 750 39.27 25.19 27.83
CA ASP A 750 38.04 24.96 28.61
C ASP A 750 37.34 23.59 28.38
N TYR A 751 37.87 22.77 27.48
CA TYR A 751 37.37 21.42 27.24
C TYR A 751 38.33 20.33 27.72
N ASP A 752 39.61 20.59 27.65
CA ASP A 752 40.66 19.66 28.07
C ASP A 752 40.54 19.34 29.56
N SER A 753 40.85 18.11 29.95
CA SER A 753 40.77 17.68 31.34
C SER A 753 41.93 16.78 31.69
N TYR A 754 42.22 16.73 33.00
CA TYR A 754 43.38 16.08 33.56
C TYR A 754 43.02 15.31 34.82
N ILE A 755 43.88 14.37 35.21
CA ILE A 755 43.87 13.73 36.52
C ILE A 755 45.30 13.68 37.07
N ASP A 756 45.45 13.55 38.40
CA ASP A 756 46.80 13.50 39.00
C ASP A 756 47.32 12.10 39.17
N ASP A 757 46.45 11.09 39.25
CA ASP A 757 46.79 9.70 39.47
C ASP A 757 45.86 8.76 38.70
N VAL A 758 46.42 7.68 38.17
CA VAL A 758 45.69 6.62 37.45
C VAL A 758 45.66 5.30 38.21
N ASN A 759 46.19 5.26 39.43
CA ASN A 759 46.16 4.08 40.29
C ASN A 759 44.68 3.64 40.48
N ASN A 760 44.42 2.37 40.32
CA ASN A 760 43.09 1.76 40.39
C ASN A 760 42.15 2.05 39.23
N LEU A 761 42.65 2.62 38.08
CA LEU A 761 41.88 2.77 36.85
C LEU A 761 42.36 1.73 35.83
N ASP A 762 41.43 0.96 35.24
CA ASP A 762 41.75 -0.03 34.23
C ASP A 762 42.45 0.57 33.00
N VAL A 763 42.20 1.85 32.73
CA VAL A 763 42.81 2.60 31.62
C VAL A 763 44.27 2.88 31.84
N ALA A 764 44.77 2.75 33.07
CA ALA A 764 46.20 3.01 33.41
C ALA A 764 47.18 2.19 32.57
N LYS A 765 46.81 0.99 32.16
CA LYS A 765 47.63 0.11 31.30
C LYS A 765 47.93 0.73 29.95
N TYR A 766 47.16 1.70 29.49
CA TYR A 766 47.35 2.38 28.21
C TYR A 766 48.24 3.63 28.27
N LEU A 767 48.63 4.10 29.44
CA LEU A 767 49.33 5.37 29.66
C LEU A 767 50.60 5.56 28.77
N ASN A 768 51.27 4.45 28.41
CA ASN A 768 52.50 4.48 27.61
C ASN A 768 52.41 3.60 26.37
N GLN A 769 51.24 3.15 25.97
CA GLN A 769 51.07 2.29 24.77
C GLN A 769 50.83 3.15 23.55
N THR A 770 51.91 3.65 22.96
CA THR A 770 51.84 4.58 21.82
C THR A 770 51.47 3.92 20.51
N GLU A 771 51.45 2.60 20.43
CA GLU A 771 50.95 1.80 19.31
C GLU A 771 49.41 1.72 19.24
N CYS A 772 48.76 2.06 20.32
CA CYS A 772 47.29 2.09 20.34
C CYS A 772 46.76 3.24 19.50
N VAL A 773 45.59 2.99 18.88
CA VAL A 773 44.87 3.97 18.05
C VAL A 773 43.61 4.47 18.81
N LEU A 774 43.44 5.77 18.81
CA LEU A 774 42.29 6.42 19.43
C LEU A 774 41.22 6.81 18.38
N LEU A 775 39.98 6.46 18.64
CA LEU A 775 38.83 6.87 17.81
C LEU A 775 37.74 7.48 18.71
N PRO A 776 37.06 8.56 18.24
CA PRO A 776 35.88 9.03 18.90
C PRO A 776 34.81 7.93 18.92
N ASN A 777 34.29 7.60 20.10
CA ASN A 777 33.29 6.54 20.24
C ASN A 777 31.96 6.83 19.54
N LEU A 778 31.61 8.12 19.39
CA LEU A 778 30.40 8.59 18.72
C LEU A 778 30.83 9.54 17.59
N THR A 779 30.94 9.02 16.39
CA THR A 779 31.32 9.88 15.24
C THR A 779 30.54 9.45 13.99
N TYR A 780 30.12 10.43 13.20
CA TYR A 780 29.59 10.22 11.85
C TYR A 780 30.75 10.18 10.82
N ASN A 781 31.85 10.88 11.13
CA ASN A 781 33.03 10.90 10.29
C ASN A 781 34.16 10.20 11.08
N PRO A 782 34.55 8.98 10.70
CA PRO A 782 35.67 8.29 11.31
C PRO A 782 36.96 9.16 11.24
N ARG A 783 37.66 9.23 12.33
CA ARG A 783 38.97 9.86 12.43
C ARG A 783 39.77 9.18 13.54
N ALA A 784 41.06 9.13 13.37
CA ALA A 784 41.90 8.39 14.30
C ALA A 784 43.26 9.07 14.49
N CYS A 785 43.89 8.84 15.62
CA CYS A 785 45.28 9.20 15.88
C CYS A 785 45.94 8.16 16.78
N PHE A 786 47.24 8.12 16.79
CA PHE A 786 47.98 7.30 17.77
C PHE A 786 47.84 7.85 19.19
N MET A 787 47.94 6.96 20.16
CA MET A 787 47.91 7.28 21.60
C MET A 787 49.18 8.06 21.97
N PRO A 788 49.06 9.32 22.47
CA PRO A 788 50.23 10.05 22.92
C PRO A 788 50.78 9.47 24.25
N LYS A 789 52.07 9.47 24.42
CA LYS A 789 52.70 9.08 25.67
C LYS A 789 52.25 9.95 26.84
N GLY A 790 51.93 9.33 27.97
CA GLY A 790 51.51 10.05 29.18
C GLY A 790 50.09 10.57 29.17
N CYS A 791 49.26 10.12 28.22
CA CYS A 791 47.83 10.42 28.14
C CYS A 791 46.95 9.17 28.41
N ILE A 792 45.73 9.39 28.80
CA ILE A 792 44.66 8.37 28.86
C ILE A 792 43.40 8.91 28.15
N ALA A 793 42.39 8.08 27.94
CA ALA A 793 41.15 8.49 27.32
C ALA A 793 39.92 8.13 28.18
N ASP A 794 38.93 8.98 28.18
CA ASP A 794 37.63 8.71 28.81
C ASP A 794 36.72 7.86 27.92
N GLY A 795 35.53 7.50 28.43
CA GLY A 795 34.55 6.66 27.74
C GLY A 795 33.97 7.25 26.44
N SER A 796 34.30 8.49 26.09
CA SER A 796 33.92 9.10 24.79
C SER A 796 34.89 8.76 23.67
N VAL A 797 36.00 8.08 23.98
CA VAL A 797 37.02 7.62 23.03
C VAL A 797 37.20 6.11 23.18
N ALA A 798 37.23 5.40 22.06
CA ALA A 798 37.65 4.00 22.02
C ALA A 798 39.19 3.91 21.84
N ILE A 799 39.85 3.09 22.65
CA ILE A 799 41.24 2.75 22.53
C ILE A 799 41.33 1.41 21.78
N LEU A 800 41.92 1.40 20.62
CA LEU A 800 42.14 0.22 19.80
C LEU A 800 43.58 -0.28 19.96
N THR A 801 43.73 -1.49 20.48
CA THR A 801 45.04 -2.14 20.59
C THR A 801 45.22 -3.05 19.39
N PRO A 802 46.32 -2.91 18.60
CA PRO A 802 46.63 -3.85 17.55
C PRO A 802 46.75 -5.28 18.08
N ASN A 803 46.27 -6.26 17.31
CA ASN A 803 46.46 -7.67 17.63
C ASN A 803 47.94 -8.06 17.52
N GLU A 804 48.33 -9.20 18.10
CA GLU A 804 49.70 -9.71 18.01
C GLU A 804 50.13 -9.81 16.53
N ASN A 805 51.34 -9.33 16.22
CA ASN A 805 51.94 -9.26 14.88
C ASN A 805 51.28 -8.26 13.88
N GLU A 806 50.36 -7.44 14.32
CA GLU A 806 49.80 -6.39 13.47
C GLU A 806 50.48 -5.04 13.75
N THR A 807 50.91 -4.37 12.69
CA THR A 807 51.49 -3.03 12.75
C THR A 807 50.58 -2.06 11.98
N ILE A 808 50.17 -1.00 12.63
CA ILE A 808 49.36 0.06 12.06
C ILE A 808 50.27 1.22 11.70
N THR A 809 50.01 1.84 10.56
CA THR A 809 50.77 2.94 10.02
C THR A 809 50.01 4.25 9.98
N GLU A 810 50.70 5.36 9.80
CA GLU A 810 50.05 6.66 9.56
C GLU A 810 49.17 6.67 8.28
N GLN A 811 49.52 5.85 7.28
CA GLN A 811 48.71 5.69 6.06
C GLN A 811 47.38 5.05 6.36
N ASP A 812 47.31 4.07 7.28
CA ASP A 812 46.05 3.45 7.71
C ASP A 812 45.14 4.50 8.40
N LEU A 813 45.73 5.34 9.29
CA LEU A 813 45.00 6.39 9.98
C LEU A 813 44.49 7.47 9.00
N ALA A 814 45.31 7.86 8.04
CA ALA A 814 44.94 8.80 6.99
C ALA A 814 43.82 8.24 6.12
N PHE A 815 43.82 6.93 5.85
CA PHE A 815 42.75 6.27 5.11
C PHE A 815 41.43 6.34 5.86
N TYR A 816 41.39 6.15 7.18
CA TYR A 816 40.17 6.24 7.97
C TYR A 816 39.51 7.64 7.92
N ALA A 817 40.28 8.69 7.66
CA ALA A 817 39.78 10.07 7.54
C ALA A 817 39.22 10.40 6.13
N THR A 818 39.32 9.48 5.16
CA THR A 818 38.85 9.71 3.79
C THR A 818 37.30 9.60 3.68
N GLU A 819 36.73 10.31 2.71
CA GLU A 819 35.32 10.17 2.34
C GLU A 819 34.99 8.73 1.92
N LEU A 820 35.90 8.08 1.20
CA LEU A 820 35.77 6.71 0.77
C LEU A 820 35.56 5.75 1.96
N PHE A 821 36.39 5.88 2.99
CA PHE A 821 36.30 5.08 4.21
C PHE A 821 35.02 5.46 5.00
N SER A 822 34.65 6.73 5.03
CA SER A 822 33.41 7.17 5.68
C SER A 822 32.16 6.51 5.05
N HIS A 823 32.08 6.46 3.71
CA HIS A 823 31.00 5.77 3.00
C HIS A 823 31.02 4.26 3.25
N PHE A 824 32.18 3.63 3.17
CA PHE A 824 32.37 2.23 3.49
C PHE A 824 31.91 1.92 4.92
N TYR A 825 32.33 2.72 5.89
CA TYR A 825 31.97 2.50 7.29
C TYR A 825 30.50 2.75 7.59
N ALA A 826 29.86 3.69 6.89
CA ALA A 826 28.42 3.88 6.98
C ALA A 826 27.64 2.63 6.54
N ILE A 827 28.07 1.98 5.45
CA ILE A 827 27.49 0.70 4.99
C ILE A 827 27.82 -0.40 6.01
N ALA A 828 29.07 -0.50 6.48
CA ALA A 828 29.46 -1.44 7.53
C ALA A 828 28.60 -1.33 8.80
N ARG A 829 28.10 -0.13 9.10
CA ARG A 829 27.17 0.15 10.22
C ARG A 829 25.72 0.08 9.84
N ASN A 830 25.38 -0.51 8.70
CA ASN A 830 23.99 -0.61 8.19
C ASN A 830 23.29 0.76 8.17
N ARG A 831 24.01 1.84 7.85
CA ARG A 831 23.49 3.23 7.79
C ARG A 831 22.70 3.64 9.06
N GLY A 832 23.15 3.17 10.23
CA GLY A 832 22.55 3.53 11.50
C GLY A 832 22.57 5.06 11.72
N SER A 833 21.44 5.65 12.06
CA SER A 833 21.28 7.10 12.24
C SER A 833 21.83 7.59 13.58
N ARG A 834 22.00 6.70 14.53
CA ARG A 834 22.46 7.05 15.88
C ARG A 834 23.76 6.40 16.26
N SER A 835 24.49 7.22 17.00
CA SER A 835 25.66 6.89 17.82
C SER A 835 26.26 5.53 17.55
N LEU A 836 27.12 5.52 16.56
CA LEU A 836 27.96 4.40 16.20
C LEU A 836 28.96 4.16 17.33
N ASN A 837 28.50 3.55 18.41
CA ASN A 837 29.44 3.10 19.44
C ASN A 837 30.46 2.16 18.82
N ILE A 838 31.74 2.40 19.07
CA ILE A 838 32.81 1.48 18.72
C ILE A 838 32.78 0.34 19.72
N ASP A 839 32.45 -0.85 19.27
CA ASP A 839 32.47 -2.10 20.03
C ASP A 839 33.31 -3.16 19.30
N ASN A 840 33.42 -4.33 19.84
CA ASN A 840 34.27 -5.39 19.27
C ASN A 840 33.81 -5.84 17.86
N ASN A 841 32.49 -5.67 17.54
CA ASN A 841 31.99 -6.02 16.21
C ASN A 841 32.25 -4.90 15.20
N SER A 842 32.07 -3.66 15.59
CA SER A 842 32.27 -2.51 14.69
C SER A 842 33.77 -2.19 14.48
N VAL A 843 34.59 -2.44 15.45
CA VAL A 843 36.06 -2.26 15.33
C VAL A 843 36.68 -3.20 14.28
N TYR A 844 36.01 -4.33 13.98
CA TYR A 844 36.40 -5.25 12.92
C TYR A 844 36.68 -4.54 11.59
N PHE A 845 35.87 -3.53 11.24
CA PHE A 845 35.94 -2.81 9.96
C PHE A 845 37.01 -1.73 9.89
N PHE A 846 37.68 -1.43 10.99
CA PHE A 846 38.92 -0.62 10.98
C PHE A 846 40.13 -1.54 10.65
N GLY A 847 40.20 -1.88 9.34
CA GLY A 847 41.24 -2.75 8.83
C GLY A 847 42.51 -1.97 8.42
N LYS A 848 43.64 -2.63 8.35
CA LYS A 848 44.88 -2.07 7.75
C LYS A 848 44.90 -2.26 6.24
N LEU A 849 45.49 -1.34 5.53
CA LEU A 849 45.68 -1.42 4.08
C LEU A 849 46.56 -2.62 3.69
N LYS A 850 46.13 -3.42 2.75
CA LYS A 850 46.93 -4.45 2.13
C LYS A 850 48.07 -3.79 1.32
N HIS A 851 49.32 -4.11 1.62
CA HIS A 851 50.40 -3.69 0.76
C HIS A 851 50.24 -4.39 -0.59
N THR A 852 49.91 -3.66 -1.63
CA THR A 852 50.03 -4.17 -3.00
C THR A 852 51.50 -4.30 -3.26
N THR A 853 52.07 -5.54 -3.25
CA THR A 853 53.36 -5.81 -3.86
C THR A 853 53.18 -5.46 -5.35
N LEU A 854 53.82 -4.35 -5.76
CA LEU A 854 53.96 -3.96 -7.16
C LEU A 854 54.69 -5.05 -7.95
#